data_48d9180e9eaeb1e9d6147544f08ae180
#
_entry.id   48d9180e9eaeb1e9d6147544f08ae180
#
_cell.length_a   1.000
_cell.length_b   1.000
_cell.length_c   1.000
_cell.angle_alpha   90.00
_cell.angle_beta   90.00
_cell.angle_gamma   90.00
#
_symmetry.space_group_name_H-M   'P 1'
#
loop_
_entity.id
_entity.type
_entity.pdbx_description
1 polymer ?
#
loop_
_entity_poly.entity_id
_entity_poly.type
_entity_poly.pdbx_seq_one_letter_code
_entity_poly.pdbx_strand_id
1 'polypeptide(L)'
;MVGLLLLEREEQLQILDEVRLSISRSGGRIVFVAGEAGIGKSSLIADFLSSLGPETRKVIGLCDPLITPRPLGPIRDIAAGLSGSTQIRDEEAMLFGGLVEHLSSLREPVVLVIEDLHWADDRTLDWLKFIGRRIAMLPLLLVCSYRDDQLAGYHPLRSAMGEIVPARKKQINLAPLSLDAVQTLVGSTRLAPNRLLDITGGNPFFLTELLAQSADGSKVPQTIGDAVDARLAGLPQDVVRLLEYVSCWPGAIPSGILLALPLPDGYGTLTQAIEKGLLIESGGRLSFRHEIARIAIYDRLSHPRRVEAHRCFLDHLCNREDGAQPLDMIVHHARGAEHEQLLLRYAPLAADNAASLGAHREAARFLEHVLPLADSLDLEQAAEICERWAYEAGLSLGIDADVISNRRKAVELWRKAGNENRVGENLRWLSRLHWYRGEAEEAKRYIEEAIEVLENNASATEWAKAKAYALRAQYHMLQDEMSEAVTWGRRALTFAQAVEDVETCTHALNTVGSAMLFRGDPEGEMLLRESLRISLENGFDEQAARVYTNLSECLIEMRALDRAEDLIDAGIRFDSAHDLDAWTYYLIGRKAQLRLEQGRFDEAVTIARGVLGQENQTLLMRMPAQIVLARSLLRLGDAAAGEALQQALVSAEKIGEPQYLTVLKIAEIEQSVLAGTSETAAQAWDWLCSLDPRLLSPRKLGEAMFWARIAELPLKSTSAPVLPEPVRLLLEGKAEKAGLAFQMESSDYLAAWSFAATGKAERLQEADELFRSMGAMAARRWLRSREGVSGLPPLQRGPYKSSRNHPYGLTAKEQTVLRLLVEGNSNAAIAETLSRSRRTIENHVSSILSKLQAKDRVEVLLRSQSEPWIVVAEDETDVEIEYSSHEN
;
A
#
# COMPACT_ATOMS: atom_id res chain seq x y z
N MET A 1 34.35 25.02 23.58
CA MET A 1 33.68 23.91 22.91
C MET A 1 34.64 22.74 22.82
N VAL A 2 34.56 21.80 23.74
CA VAL A 2 35.26 20.51 23.58
C VAL A 2 34.40 19.71 22.63
N GLY A 3 34.90 19.53 21.40
CA GLY A 3 34.24 18.63 20.44
C GLY A 3 34.16 17.28 21.10
N LEU A 4 32.95 16.78 21.29
CA LEU A 4 32.73 15.37 21.68
C LEU A 4 33.40 14.52 20.61
N LEU A 5 34.50 13.85 20.96
CA LEU A 5 35.16 12.88 20.09
C LEU A 5 34.11 11.79 19.78
N LEU A 6 33.79 11.65 18.51
CA LEU A 6 32.92 10.56 18.04
C LEU A 6 33.76 9.28 18.09
N LEU A 7 33.57 8.47 19.15
CA LEU A 7 34.34 7.26 19.35
C LEU A 7 33.62 6.08 18.73
N GLU A 8 34.41 5.19 18.08
CA GLU A 8 33.92 3.94 17.44
C GLU A 8 32.83 4.16 16.40
N ARG A 9 32.93 5.25 15.61
CA ARG A 9 31.98 5.55 14.51
C ARG A 9 32.67 5.78 13.16
N GLU A 10 33.98 5.50 13.08
CA GLU A 10 34.78 5.71 11.89
C GLU A 10 34.30 4.85 10.72
N GLU A 11 33.95 3.59 11.00
CA GLU A 11 33.41 2.65 9.99
C GLU A 11 32.07 3.17 9.43
N GLN A 12 31.18 3.66 10.29
CA GLN A 12 29.89 4.16 9.89
C GLN A 12 30.01 5.46 9.05
N LEU A 13 30.91 6.33 9.41
CA LEU A 13 31.23 7.53 8.64
C LEU A 13 31.82 7.15 7.26
N GLN A 14 32.72 6.16 7.24
CA GLN A 14 33.26 5.66 5.99
C GLN A 14 32.18 5.08 5.08
N ILE A 15 31.25 4.28 5.62
CA ILE A 15 30.10 3.75 4.86
C ILE A 15 29.26 4.89 4.25
N LEU A 16 28.95 5.93 5.03
CA LEU A 16 28.18 7.09 4.53
C LEU A 16 28.90 7.78 3.38
N ASP A 17 30.22 7.99 3.49
CA ASP A 17 31.00 8.64 2.44
C ASP A 17 31.17 7.75 1.19
N GLU A 18 31.41 6.45 1.35
CA GLU A 18 31.47 5.48 0.24
C GLU A 18 30.14 5.45 -0.53
N VAL A 19 29.00 5.43 0.17
CA VAL A 19 27.67 5.47 -0.46
C VAL A 19 27.51 6.80 -1.20
N ARG A 20 27.84 7.94 -0.60
CA ARG A 20 27.80 9.26 -1.23
C ARG A 20 28.60 9.31 -2.53
N LEU A 21 29.84 8.83 -2.48
CA LEU A 21 30.75 8.83 -3.65
C LEU A 21 30.25 7.89 -4.76
N SER A 22 29.47 6.85 -4.41
CA SER A 22 28.93 5.93 -5.39
C SER A 22 27.79 6.50 -6.22
N ILE A 23 27.09 7.55 -5.73
CA ILE A 23 25.86 8.10 -6.34
C ILE A 23 26.07 8.53 -7.77
N SER A 24 27.15 9.24 -8.06
CA SER A 24 27.46 9.72 -9.42
C SER A 24 27.63 8.59 -10.45
N ARG A 25 27.92 7.35 -10.00
CA ARG A 25 28.13 6.18 -10.88
C ARG A 25 26.97 5.22 -10.90
N SER A 26 26.26 5.07 -9.79
CA SER A 26 25.28 4.02 -9.58
C SER A 26 23.86 4.55 -9.26
N GLY A 27 23.65 5.88 -9.30
CA GLY A 27 22.39 6.53 -8.92
C GLY A 27 22.17 6.60 -7.41
N GLY A 28 21.10 7.25 -6.99
CA GLY A 28 20.81 7.55 -5.59
C GLY A 28 20.66 6.34 -4.69
N ARG A 29 20.77 6.60 -3.38
CA ARG A 29 20.75 5.62 -2.30
C ARG A 29 20.01 6.15 -1.08
N ILE A 30 19.42 5.27 -0.29
CA ILE A 30 18.85 5.54 1.03
C ILE A 30 19.72 4.83 2.07
N VAL A 31 20.12 5.56 3.11
CA VAL A 31 20.84 4.99 4.25
C VAL A 31 19.99 5.14 5.50
N PHE A 32 19.67 4.03 6.13
CA PHE A 32 18.96 4.00 7.39
C PHE A 32 19.94 3.85 8.54
N VAL A 33 19.92 4.80 9.49
CA VAL A 33 20.73 4.80 10.70
C VAL A 33 19.84 4.41 11.89
N ALA A 34 20.01 3.18 12.35
CA ALA A 34 19.23 2.58 13.41
C ALA A 34 20.00 2.57 14.74
N GLY A 35 19.27 2.55 15.84
CA GLY A 35 19.79 2.32 17.16
C GLY A 35 18.97 2.99 18.26
N GLU A 36 19.21 2.59 19.50
CA GLU A 36 18.49 3.08 20.69
C GLU A 36 18.56 4.59 20.87
N ALA A 37 17.70 5.11 21.73
CA ALA A 37 17.71 6.49 22.14
C ALA A 37 19.07 6.85 22.82
N GLY A 38 19.68 7.98 22.42
CA GLY A 38 20.95 8.44 23.00
C GLY A 38 22.22 7.72 22.50
N ILE A 39 22.12 6.77 21.57
CA ILE A 39 23.25 6.00 21.02
C ILE A 39 24.19 6.82 20.12
N GLY A 40 23.79 8.05 19.73
CA GLY A 40 24.61 8.94 18.94
C GLY A 40 24.26 9.05 17.46
N LYS A 41 23.02 8.71 17.04
CA LYS A 41 22.57 8.82 15.62
C LYS A 41 22.71 10.23 15.07
N SER A 42 22.14 11.22 15.75
CA SER A 42 22.21 12.62 15.32
C SER A 42 23.63 13.17 15.36
N SER A 43 24.47 12.70 16.29
CA SER A 43 25.89 13.07 16.36
C SER A 43 26.66 12.52 15.15
N LEU A 44 26.42 11.27 14.76
CA LEU A 44 27.01 10.66 13.55
C LEU A 44 26.62 11.44 12.30
N ILE A 45 25.32 11.76 12.15
CA ILE A 45 24.80 12.51 11.00
C ILE A 45 25.38 13.92 10.97
N ALA A 46 25.43 14.62 12.09
CA ALA A 46 25.99 15.97 12.18
C ALA A 46 27.48 16.00 11.84
N ASP A 47 28.26 15.02 12.28
CA ASP A 47 29.68 14.88 11.94
C ASP A 47 29.88 14.60 10.45
N PHE A 48 29.12 13.67 9.89
CA PHE A 48 29.09 13.40 8.46
C PHE A 48 28.75 14.67 7.66
N LEU A 49 27.69 15.37 8.00
CA LEU A 49 27.32 16.63 7.31
C LEU A 49 28.38 17.73 7.46
N SER A 50 29.08 17.79 8.60
CA SER A 50 30.16 18.78 8.81
C SER A 50 31.40 18.49 7.99
N SER A 51 31.68 17.23 7.68
CA SER A 51 32.79 16.80 6.82
C SER A 51 32.57 17.13 5.34
N LEU A 52 31.33 17.38 4.94
CA LEU A 52 31.00 17.72 3.55
C LEU A 52 31.38 19.17 3.24
N GLY A 53 31.98 19.42 2.07
CA GLY A 53 32.35 20.75 1.59
C GLY A 53 31.14 21.69 1.46
N PRO A 54 31.39 23.00 1.42
CA PRO A 54 30.33 24.00 1.31
C PRO A 54 29.56 23.93 -0.03
N GLU A 55 30.15 23.31 -1.05
CA GLU A 55 29.54 23.06 -2.36
C GLU A 55 28.46 21.98 -2.32
N THR A 56 28.51 21.07 -1.35
CA THR A 56 27.50 20.00 -1.22
C THR A 56 26.21 20.55 -0.62
N ARG A 57 25.13 20.51 -1.42
CA ARG A 57 23.80 20.89 -0.93
C ARG A 57 23.30 19.86 0.09
N LYS A 58 22.99 20.33 1.29
CA LYS A 58 22.51 19.48 2.40
C LYS A 58 21.30 20.12 3.05
N VAL A 59 20.25 19.33 3.28
CA VAL A 59 19.00 19.77 3.92
C VAL A 59 18.52 18.71 4.91
N ILE A 60 18.01 19.17 6.04
CA ILE A 60 17.51 18.30 7.11
C ILE A 60 16.02 18.57 7.30
N GLY A 61 15.21 17.52 7.27
CA GLY A 61 13.83 17.51 7.72
C GLY A 61 13.74 16.78 9.06
N LEU A 62 12.92 17.28 9.96
CA LEU A 62 12.75 16.72 11.30
C LEU A 62 11.34 16.15 11.47
N CYS A 63 11.26 14.93 12.00
CA CYS A 63 10.00 14.39 12.51
C CYS A 63 9.84 14.84 13.96
N ASP A 64 8.70 15.46 14.27
CA ASP A 64 8.42 15.96 15.61
C ASP A 64 7.64 14.92 16.44
N PRO A 65 7.94 14.76 17.73
CA PRO A 65 7.24 13.86 18.64
C PRO A 65 5.88 14.43 19.05
N LEU A 66 5.05 14.80 18.08
CA LEU A 66 3.69 15.29 18.30
C LEU A 66 2.73 14.12 18.55
N ILE A 67 1.66 14.36 19.29
CA ILE A 67 0.58 13.38 19.50
C ILE A 67 -0.07 13.04 18.15
N THR A 68 -0.30 14.05 17.32
CA THR A 68 -0.65 13.91 15.91
C THR A 68 0.47 14.55 15.10
N PRO A 69 1.27 13.77 14.35
CA PRO A 69 2.38 14.28 13.56
C PRO A 69 1.94 15.34 12.55
N ARG A 70 2.84 16.28 12.25
CA ARG A 70 2.63 17.29 11.21
C ARG A 70 2.66 16.66 9.83
N PRO A 71 1.55 16.67 9.05
CA PRO A 71 1.50 16.04 7.74
C PRO A 71 2.61 16.53 6.82
N LEU A 72 3.41 15.60 6.25
CA LEU A 72 4.58 15.89 5.40
C LEU A 72 5.58 16.86 6.03
N GLY A 73 5.62 16.96 7.36
CA GLY A 73 6.46 17.92 8.09
C GLY A 73 7.91 17.95 7.61
N PRO A 74 8.66 16.83 7.69
CA PRO A 74 10.07 16.79 7.24
C PRO A 74 10.23 17.05 5.74
N ILE A 75 9.26 16.70 4.92
CA ILE A 75 9.30 16.92 3.47
C ILE A 75 9.13 18.40 3.13
N ARG A 76 8.29 19.11 3.86
CA ARG A 76 8.15 20.58 3.76
C ARG A 76 9.41 21.30 4.20
N ASP A 77 10.05 20.84 5.27
CA ASP A 77 11.33 21.38 5.73
C ASP A 77 12.40 21.21 4.64
N ILE A 78 12.45 20.04 4.00
CA ILE A 78 13.35 19.75 2.88
C ILE A 78 13.03 20.64 1.68
N ALA A 79 11.76 20.75 1.29
CA ALA A 79 11.33 21.59 0.17
C ALA A 79 11.71 23.06 0.39
N ALA A 80 11.48 23.59 1.58
CA ALA A 80 11.86 24.95 1.97
C ALA A 80 13.37 25.15 1.91
N GLY A 81 14.16 24.19 2.39
CA GLY A 81 15.63 24.24 2.36
C GLY A 81 16.23 24.15 0.95
N LEU A 82 15.55 23.46 0.02
CA LEU A 82 15.98 23.35 -1.37
C LEU A 82 15.59 24.56 -2.23
N SER A 83 14.49 25.23 -1.91
CA SER A 83 13.83 26.18 -2.82
C SER A 83 14.48 27.55 -2.93
N GLY A 84 15.43 27.96 -2.11
CA GLY A 84 16.22 29.23 -2.16
C GLY A 84 15.56 30.49 -2.73
N SER A 85 14.64 30.42 -3.66
CA SER A 85 13.83 31.48 -4.28
C SER A 85 12.65 30.98 -5.13
N THR A 86 12.51 29.68 -5.37
CA THR A 86 11.40 29.11 -6.14
C THR A 86 10.39 28.55 -5.16
N GLN A 87 9.20 29.15 -5.05
CA GLN A 87 8.12 28.65 -4.22
C GLN A 87 7.67 27.27 -4.74
N ILE A 88 8.14 26.20 -4.09
CA ILE A 88 7.47 24.91 -4.18
C ILE A 88 6.15 25.10 -3.44
N ARG A 89 5.03 25.08 -4.16
CA ARG A 89 3.70 25.27 -3.59
C ARG A 89 3.38 24.12 -2.64
N ASP A 90 2.65 24.44 -1.56
CA ASP A 90 2.25 23.47 -0.51
C ASP A 90 1.20 22.43 -0.98
N GLU A 91 0.92 22.31 -2.26
CA GLU A 91 0.04 21.29 -2.81
C GLU A 91 0.75 19.93 -2.84
N GLU A 92 0.08 18.86 -2.46
CA GLU A 92 0.63 17.51 -2.34
C GLU A 92 1.35 17.04 -3.61
N ALA A 93 0.71 17.19 -4.77
CA ALA A 93 1.30 16.82 -6.07
C ALA A 93 2.63 17.52 -6.33
N MET A 94 2.79 18.76 -5.82
CA MET A 94 4.04 19.50 -5.92
C MET A 94 5.11 19.02 -4.94
N LEU A 95 4.72 18.54 -3.74
CA LEU A 95 5.66 17.97 -2.77
C LEU A 95 6.18 16.60 -3.19
N PHE A 96 5.38 15.78 -3.87
CA PHE A 96 5.80 14.48 -4.40
C PHE A 96 6.50 14.62 -5.76
N GLY A 97 5.75 14.99 -6.79
CA GLY A 97 6.25 15.09 -8.16
C GLY A 97 7.24 16.23 -8.37
N GLY A 98 6.92 17.44 -7.92
CA GLY A 98 7.74 18.62 -8.10
C GLY A 98 9.08 18.53 -7.38
N LEU A 99 9.15 17.89 -6.21
CA LEU A 99 10.43 17.67 -5.51
C LEU A 99 11.32 16.67 -6.27
N VAL A 100 10.74 15.60 -6.84
CA VAL A 100 11.47 14.66 -7.70
C VAL A 100 11.97 15.34 -8.96
N GLU A 101 11.14 16.15 -9.62
CA GLU A 101 11.51 16.91 -10.80
C GLU A 101 12.66 17.90 -10.48
N HIS A 102 12.55 18.62 -9.37
CA HIS A 102 13.61 19.52 -8.90
C HIS A 102 14.92 18.75 -8.65
N LEU A 103 14.86 17.64 -7.90
CA LEU A 103 16.04 16.81 -7.63
C LEU A 103 16.66 16.24 -8.92
N SER A 104 15.82 15.81 -9.87
CA SER A 104 16.28 15.29 -11.16
C SER A 104 16.99 16.34 -12.01
N SER A 105 16.66 17.62 -11.84
CA SER A 105 17.29 18.74 -12.56
C SER A 105 18.68 19.09 -12.04
N LEU A 106 19.05 18.61 -10.85
CA LEU A 106 20.33 18.90 -10.22
C LEU A 106 21.46 18.07 -10.86
N ARG A 107 22.61 18.71 -11.10
CA ARG A 107 23.78 18.03 -11.69
C ARG A 107 24.69 17.38 -10.66
N GLU A 108 24.69 17.89 -9.44
CA GLU A 108 25.54 17.42 -8.35
C GLU A 108 24.71 16.66 -7.30
N PRO A 109 25.31 15.65 -6.66
CA PRO A 109 24.63 14.91 -5.62
C PRO A 109 24.21 15.79 -4.44
N VAL A 110 22.97 15.60 -3.98
CA VAL A 110 22.39 16.28 -2.82
C VAL A 110 22.30 15.30 -1.66
N VAL A 111 22.54 15.77 -0.45
CA VAL A 111 22.35 15.00 0.78
C VAL A 111 21.11 15.53 1.49
N LEU A 112 20.10 14.69 1.58
CA LEU A 112 18.90 14.94 2.37
C LEU A 112 18.93 14.08 3.61
N VAL A 113 18.49 14.61 4.74
CA VAL A 113 18.39 13.89 5.99
C VAL A 113 16.97 14.00 6.51
N ILE A 114 16.41 12.85 6.97
CA ILE A 114 15.18 12.83 7.77
C ILE A 114 15.54 12.23 9.13
N GLU A 115 15.45 13.04 10.17
CA GLU A 115 15.72 12.55 11.54
C GLU A 115 14.45 12.07 12.23
N ASP A 116 14.65 11.03 13.05
CA ASP A 116 13.65 10.43 13.92
C ASP A 116 12.40 9.91 13.18
N LEU A 117 12.62 9.22 12.04
CA LEU A 117 11.60 8.71 11.14
C LEU A 117 10.54 7.79 11.81
N HIS A 118 10.80 7.28 13.02
CA HIS A 118 9.81 6.55 13.82
C HIS A 118 8.65 7.42 14.32
N TRP A 119 8.76 8.76 14.23
CA TRP A 119 7.68 9.72 14.50
C TRP A 119 7.03 10.28 13.22
N ALA A 120 7.42 9.77 12.05
CA ALA A 120 6.88 10.24 10.80
C ALA A 120 5.36 9.99 10.70
N ASP A 121 4.67 10.94 10.08
CA ASP A 121 3.31 10.75 9.61
C ASP A 121 3.26 9.78 8.43
N ASP A 122 2.10 9.23 8.15
CA ASP A 122 1.95 8.23 7.09
C ASP A 122 2.28 8.78 5.71
N ARG A 123 1.96 10.05 5.43
CA ARG A 123 2.27 10.67 4.13
C ARG A 123 3.78 10.88 3.94
N THR A 124 4.51 11.14 5.02
CA THR A 124 5.99 11.13 4.98
C THR A 124 6.52 9.73 4.67
N LEU A 125 5.90 8.68 5.21
CA LEU A 125 6.26 7.29 4.88
C LEU A 125 5.88 6.93 3.44
N ASP A 126 4.75 7.39 2.94
CA ASP A 126 4.37 7.22 1.53
C ASP A 126 5.33 7.96 0.60
N TRP A 127 5.74 9.19 0.97
CA TRP A 127 6.79 9.90 0.25
C TRP A 127 8.11 9.10 0.25
N LEU A 128 8.48 8.48 1.35
CA LEU A 128 9.67 7.64 1.43
C LEU A 128 9.59 6.44 0.46
N LYS A 129 8.44 5.78 0.35
CA LYS A 129 8.18 4.71 -0.62
C LYS A 129 8.25 5.26 -2.05
N PHE A 130 7.59 6.39 -2.30
CA PHE A 130 7.56 7.07 -3.60
C PHE A 130 8.97 7.43 -4.10
N ILE A 131 9.79 8.05 -3.25
CA ILE A 131 11.17 8.38 -3.59
C ILE A 131 12.03 7.11 -3.70
N GLY A 132 11.80 6.11 -2.85
CA GLY A 132 12.52 4.84 -2.87
C GLY A 132 12.39 4.09 -4.19
N ARG A 133 11.21 4.12 -4.81
CA ARG A 133 10.96 3.56 -6.15
C ARG A 133 11.73 4.31 -7.25
N ARG A 134 12.01 5.60 -7.07
CA ARG A 134 12.62 6.50 -8.05
C ARG A 134 14.07 6.85 -7.76
N ILE A 135 14.58 6.53 -6.59
CA ILE A 135 15.88 6.94 -6.06
C ILE A 135 17.05 6.64 -7.01
N ALA A 136 16.94 5.54 -7.78
CA ALA A 136 17.98 5.13 -8.73
C ALA A 136 18.29 6.17 -9.81
N MET A 137 17.32 7.02 -10.15
CA MET A 137 17.43 8.03 -11.20
C MET A 137 17.79 9.42 -10.66
N LEU A 138 17.91 9.55 -9.33
CA LEU A 138 18.16 10.83 -8.68
C LEU A 138 19.61 10.94 -8.20
N PRO A 139 20.23 12.13 -8.28
CA PRO A 139 21.54 12.39 -7.69
C PRO A 139 21.40 12.64 -6.17
N LEU A 140 20.87 11.64 -5.42
CA LEU A 140 20.41 11.81 -4.05
C LEU A 140 21.02 10.79 -3.09
N LEU A 141 21.61 11.27 -1.99
CA LEU A 141 21.79 10.50 -0.77
C LEU A 141 20.70 10.90 0.23
N LEU A 142 19.78 10.00 0.54
CA LEU A 142 18.80 10.18 1.59
C LEU A 142 19.26 9.41 2.84
N VAL A 143 19.50 10.12 3.94
CA VAL A 143 19.88 9.53 5.23
C VAL A 143 18.70 9.64 6.18
N CYS A 144 18.24 8.51 6.72
CA CYS A 144 17.09 8.45 7.62
C CYS A 144 17.52 7.88 8.97
N SER A 145 17.32 8.62 10.07
CA SER A 145 17.53 8.05 11.41
C SER A 145 16.22 7.54 12.02
N TYR A 146 16.28 6.46 12.79
CA TYR A 146 15.13 5.95 13.52
C TYR A 146 15.58 5.18 14.77
N ARG A 147 14.62 4.96 15.70
CA ARG A 147 14.82 4.12 16.90
C ARG A 147 14.26 2.74 16.63
N ASP A 148 15.10 1.73 16.73
CA ASP A 148 14.72 0.33 16.52
C ASP A 148 13.95 -0.26 17.71
N ASP A 149 14.23 0.22 18.95
CA ASP A 149 13.51 -0.13 20.16
C ASP A 149 12.03 0.34 20.16
N GLN A 150 11.68 1.34 19.37
CA GLN A 150 10.31 1.86 19.25
C GLN A 150 9.54 1.25 18.06
N LEU A 151 10.17 0.45 17.24
CA LEU A 151 9.53 -0.25 16.13
C LEU A 151 8.89 -1.58 16.59
N ALA A 152 7.83 -1.52 17.40
CA ALA A 152 7.09 -2.72 17.78
C ALA A 152 6.33 -3.32 16.58
N GLY A 153 6.33 -4.66 16.47
CA GLY A 153 5.62 -5.55 15.52
C GLY A 153 5.16 -4.97 14.17
N TYR A 154 4.09 -4.19 14.19
CA TYR A 154 3.41 -3.66 13.00
C TYR A 154 3.67 -2.17 12.74
N HIS A 155 4.83 -1.64 13.10
CA HIS A 155 5.11 -0.23 12.86
C HIS A 155 5.15 0.10 11.35
N PRO A 156 4.43 1.14 10.83
CA PRO A 156 4.33 1.45 9.40
C PRO A 156 5.67 1.67 8.70
N LEU A 157 6.67 2.19 9.43
CA LEU A 157 8.03 2.37 8.92
C LEU A 157 8.67 1.05 8.48
N ARG A 158 8.39 -0.09 9.14
CA ARG A 158 8.94 -1.39 8.73
C ARG A 158 8.43 -1.79 7.35
N SER A 159 7.13 -1.59 7.10
CA SER A 159 6.53 -1.82 5.78
C SER A 159 7.17 -0.91 4.72
N ALA A 160 7.26 0.40 5.00
CA ALA A 160 7.88 1.35 4.08
C ALA A 160 9.33 0.99 3.73
N MET A 161 10.12 0.58 4.73
CA MET A 161 11.49 0.11 4.50
C MET A 161 11.53 -1.20 3.71
N GLY A 162 10.54 -2.09 3.91
CA GLY A 162 10.40 -3.36 3.19
C GLY A 162 10.20 -3.18 1.69
N GLU A 163 9.42 -2.19 1.28
CA GLU A 163 9.11 -1.88 -0.12
C GLU A 163 10.31 -1.30 -0.90
N ILE A 164 11.32 -0.76 -0.21
CA ILE A 164 12.52 -0.23 -0.86
C ILE A 164 13.43 -1.37 -1.29
N VAL A 165 13.80 -1.38 -2.57
CA VAL A 165 14.67 -2.40 -3.17
C VAL A 165 15.98 -2.53 -2.39
N PRO A 166 16.39 -3.75 -1.96
CA PRO A 166 17.60 -3.97 -1.16
C PRO A 166 18.86 -3.32 -1.74
N ALA A 167 19.05 -3.37 -3.07
CA ALA A 167 20.19 -2.75 -3.76
C ALA A 167 20.22 -1.21 -3.65
N ARG A 168 19.16 -0.57 -3.20
CA ARG A 168 19.03 0.90 -3.10
C ARG A 168 19.05 1.40 -1.67
N LYS A 169 18.98 0.51 -0.69
CA LYS A 169 19.06 0.86 0.73
C LYS A 169 20.31 0.26 1.38
N LYS A 170 20.81 0.96 2.37
CA LYS A 170 21.86 0.48 3.28
C LYS A 170 21.42 0.72 4.71
N GLN A 171 21.63 -0.23 5.58
CA GLN A 171 21.35 -0.07 7.00
C GLN A 171 22.65 0.01 7.79
N ILE A 172 22.70 0.97 8.70
CA ILE A 172 23.79 1.18 9.67
C ILE A 172 23.16 1.03 11.05
N ASN A 173 23.56 0.02 11.79
CA ASN A 173 23.11 -0.19 13.16
C ASN A 173 24.20 0.32 14.11
N LEU A 174 23.86 1.28 14.98
CA LEU A 174 24.81 1.79 15.98
C LEU A 174 24.79 0.93 17.22
N ALA A 175 25.94 0.34 17.55
CA ALA A 175 26.12 -0.39 18.78
C ALA A 175 26.52 0.54 19.94
N PRO A 176 26.27 0.16 21.20
CA PRO A 176 26.83 0.81 22.38
C PRO A 176 28.35 0.88 22.31
N LEU A 177 28.94 1.83 23.03
CA LEU A 177 30.39 1.98 23.12
C LEU A 177 31.02 0.82 23.89
N SER A 178 32.19 0.38 23.41
CA SER A 178 32.98 -0.64 24.08
C SER A 178 33.64 -0.14 25.35
N LEU A 179 34.20 -1.08 26.13
CA LEU A 179 34.97 -0.74 27.30
C LEU A 179 36.16 0.21 26.99
N ASP A 180 36.80 0.02 25.86
CA ASP A 180 37.98 0.82 25.43
C ASP A 180 37.54 2.27 25.10
N ALA A 181 36.40 2.44 24.46
CA ALA A 181 35.83 3.76 24.24
C ALA A 181 35.40 4.43 25.55
N VAL A 182 34.79 3.67 26.46
CA VAL A 182 34.46 4.17 27.82
C VAL A 182 35.72 4.59 28.59
N GLN A 183 36.79 3.80 28.55
CA GLN A 183 38.10 4.17 29.14
C GLN A 183 38.64 5.46 28.56
N THR A 184 38.52 5.65 27.23
CA THR A 184 38.96 6.88 26.56
C THR A 184 38.15 8.09 27.00
N LEU A 185 36.83 7.95 27.16
CA LEU A 185 35.95 9.01 27.66
C LEU A 185 36.20 9.37 29.13
N VAL A 186 36.47 8.37 29.96
CA VAL A 186 36.73 8.55 31.39
C VAL A 186 38.06 9.29 31.59
N GLY A 187 39.05 9.06 30.78
CA GLY A 187 40.37 9.70 30.83
C GLY A 187 41.03 9.57 32.20
N SER A 188 41.42 10.71 32.83
CA SER A 188 42.06 10.76 34.13
C SER A 188 41.09 10.87 35.31
N THR A 189 39.80 10.67 35.13
CA THR A 189 38.83 10.73 36.23
C THR A 189 38.96 9.54 37.17
N ARG A 190 38.49 9.67 38.43
CA ARG A 190 38.58 8.61 39.47
C ARG A 190 37.51 7.51 39.29
N LEU A 191 36.72 7.52 38.22
CA LEU A 191 35.63 6.58 38.00
C LEU A 191 36.15 5.28 37.36
N ALA A 192 35.64 4.14 37.83
CA ALA A 192 35.99 2.83 37.27
C ALA A 192 35.23 2.61 35.95
N PRO A 193 35.91 2.47 34.78
CA PRO A 193 35.27 2.33 33.47
C PRO A 193 34.32 1.13 33.41
N ASN A 194 34.69 -0.02 33.98
CA ASN A 194 33.82 -1.20 34.01
C ASN A 194 32.48 -0.94 34.69
N ARG A 195 32.51 -0.23 35.84
CA ARG A 195 31.28 0.10 36.57
C ARG A 195 30.38 1.07 35.77
N LEU A 196 30.98 2.02 35.05
CA LEU A 196 30.23 2.91 34.16
C LEU A 196 29.61 2.16 33.01
N LEU A 197 30.35 1.22 32.42
CA LEU A 197 29.82 0.37 31.34
C LEU A 197 28.65 -0.49 31.86
N ASP A 198 28.75 -1.10 33.04
CA ASP A 198 27.68 -1.91 33.65
C ASP A 198 26.39 -1.10 33.89
N ILE A 199 26.54 0.16 34.32
CA ILE A 199 25.40 1.04 34.63
C ILE A 199 24.75 1.61 33.37
N THR A 200 25.56 1.98 32.36
CA THR A 200 25.09 2.69 31.16
C THR A 200 24.82 1.77 29.96
N GLY A 201 25.23 0.50 30.05
CA GLY A 201 25.23 -0.42 28.91
C GLY A 201 26.09 0.08 27.74
N GLY A 202 27.02 1.02 27.97
CA GLY A 202 27.83 1.66 26.93
C GLY A 202 27.08 2.73 26.11
N ASN A 203 25.88 3.15 26.52
CA ASN A 203 25.15 4.20 25.84
C ASN A 203 25.85 5.56 26.02
N PRO A 204 26.28 6.23 24.93
CA PRO A 204 27.06 7.48 25.00
C PRO A 204 26.37 8.59 25.76
N PHE A 205 25.07 8.70 25.66
CA PHE A 205 24.28 9.71 26.40
C PHE A 205 24.41 9.55 27.90
N PHE A 206 24.18 8.32 28.40
CA PHE A 206 24.27 8.06 29.85
C PHE A 206 25.70 8.22 30.36
N LEU A 207 26.69 7.79 29.58
CA LEU A 207 28.10 7.98 29.90
C LEU A 207 28.46 9.44 30.05
N THR A 208 28.09 10.30 29.11
CA THR A 208 28.38 11.73 29.13
C THR A 208 27.67 12.45 30.29
N GLU A 209 26.41 12.07 30.57
CA GLU A 209 25.66 12.62 31.70
C GLU A 209 26.28 12.23 33.06
N LEU A 210 26.67 10.97 33.23
CA LEU A 210 27.34 10.50 34.46
C LEU A 210 28.71 11.13 34.63
N LEU A 211 29.48 11.29 33.59
CA LEU A 211 30.78 11.97 33.62
C LEU A 211 30.65 13.45 33.99
N ALA A 212 29.67 14.13 33.46
CA ALA A 212 29.40 15.54 33.77
C ALA A 212 29.05 15.75 35.26
N GLN A 213 28.32 14.80 35.87
CA GLN A 213 27.95 14.86 37.31
C GLN A 213 29.05 14.45 38.25
N SER A 214 29.94 13.56 37.84
CA SER A 214 31.00 13.03 38.68
C SER A 214 32.11 14.04 39.00
N ALA A 215 32.16 15.15 38.26
CA ALA A 215 33.03 16.25 38.56
C ALA A 215 32.69 16.92 39.92
N ASP A 216 31.46 16.75 40.45
CA ASP A 216 30.96 17.36 41.69
C ASP A 216 30.96 16.40 42.93
N GLY A 217 31.44 15.17 42.80
CA GLY A 217 31.56 14.20 43.92
C GLY A 217 30.25 13.57 44.42
N SER A 218 29.16 13.61 43.64
CA SER A 218 27.87 13.01 44.00
C SER A 218 27.83 11.49 43.76
N LYS A 219 26.87 10.78 44.40
CA LYS A 219 26.68 9.34 44.24
C LYS A 219 26.26 9.04 42.79
N VAL A 220 26.80 7.99 42.19
CA VAL A 220 26.45 7.52 40.84
C VAL A 220 24.97 7.13 40.77
N PRO A 221 24.13 7.78 39.91
CA PRO A 221 22.73 7.46 39.75
C PRO A 221 22.51 6.03 39.23
N GLN A 222 21.39 5.43 39.62
CA GLN A 222 21.09 4.05 39.21
C GLN A 222 20.18 3.97 37.97
N THR A 223 19.44 5.04 37.68
CA THR A 223 18.51 5.13 36.55
C THR A 223 18.68 6.45 35.78
N ILE A 224 18.17 6.51 34.58
CA ILE A 224 18.08 7.72 33.75
C ILE A 224 17.40 8.83 34.57
N GLY A 225 16.32 8.45 35.22
CA GLY A 225 15.56 9.31 36.07
C GLY A 225 16.40 9.95 37.18
N ASP A 226 17.15 9.15 37.91
CA ASP A 226 18.03 9.64 38.99
C ASP A 226 19.12 10.56 38.47
N ALA A 227 19.63 10.29 37.24
CA ALA A 227 20.63 11.15 36.63
C ALA A 227 20.08 12.55 36.27
N VAL A 228 18.86 12.60 35.73
CA VAL A 228 18.18 13.87 35.48
C VAL A 228 17.84 14.61 36.76
N ASP A 229 17.39 13.91 37.82
CA ASP A 229 17.10 14.52 39.12
C ASP A 229 18.34 15.11 39.76
N ALA A 230 19.43 14.38 39.80
CA ALA A 230 20.67 14.87 40.32
C ALA A 230 21.15 16.14 39.59
N ARG A 231 20.94 16.22 38.30
CA ARG A 231 21.29 17.39 37.51
C ARG A 231 20.37 18.58 37.78
N LEU A 232 19.07 18.35 37.91
CA LEU A 232 18.09 19.39 38.22
C LEU A 232 18.27 19.94 39.62
N ALA A 233 18.61 19.09 40.61
CA ALA A 233 18.81 19.50 42.00
C ALA A 233 19.94 20.52 42.19
N GLY A 234 20.91 20.58 41.29
CA GLY A 234 22.02 21.56 41.30
C GLY A 234 21.74 22.87 40.55
N LEU A 235 20.52 23.07 40.02
CA LEU A 235 20.18 24.22 39.19
C LEU A 235 19.36 25.27 40.00
N PRO A 236 19.48 26.56 39.65
CA PRO A 236 18.54 27.57 40.11
C PRO A 236 17.11 27.22 39.76
N GLN A 237 16.15 27.56 40.61
CA GLN A 237 14.75 27.18 40.45
C GLN A 237 14.14 27.74 39.15
N ASP A 238 14.56 28.93 38.71
CA ASP A 238 14.12 29.53 37.45
C ASP A 238 14.59 28.75 36.22
N VAL A 239 15.81 28.18 36.26
CA VAL A 239 16.32 27.29 35.17
C VAL A 239 15.53 26.00 35.15
N VAL A 240 15.23 25.39 36.30
CA VAL A 240 14.40 24.19 36.35
C VAL A 240 13.02 24.48 35.75
N ARG A 241 12.41 25.60 36.12
CA ARG A 241 11.10 26.02 35.61
C ARG A 241 11.12 26.27 34.09
N LEU A 242 12.18 26.86 33.55
CA LEU A 242 12.38 26.99 32.12
C LEU A 242 12.41 25.62 31.44
N LEU A 243 13.18 24.67 31.98
CA LEU A 243 13.26 23.31 31.42
C LEU A 243 11.92 22.57 31.51
N GLU A 244 11.15 22.79 32.58
CA GLU A 244 9.79 22.27 32.72
C GLU A 244 8.89 22.78 31.56
N TYR A 245 8.91 24.08 31.27
CA TYR A 245 8.18 24.64 30.14
C TYR A 245 8.68 24.07 28.81
N VAL A 246 9.99 24.12 28.55
CA VAL A 246 10.57 23.62 27.27
C VAL A 246 10.27 22.14 27.08
N SER A 247 10.14 21.34 28.13
CA SER A 247 9.82 19.91 28.03
C SER A 247 8.43 19.64 27.46
N CYS A 248 7.50 20.58 27.64
CA CYS A 248 6.14 20.50 27.09
C CYS A 248 6.05 20.88 25.59
N TRP A 249 7.13 21.43 25.03
CA TRP A 249 7.20 21.74 23.61
C TRP A 249 7.86 20.60 22.84
N PRO A 250 7.20 20.01 21.82
CA PRO A 250 7.80 18.98 20.99
C PRO A 250 8.84 19.59 20.03
N GLY A 251 10.01 18.97 19.98
CA GLY A 251 11.09 19.41 19.10
C GLY A 251 11.75 20.74 19.49
N ALA A 252 12.15 21.52 18.48
CA ALA A 252 12.88 22.76 18.70
C ALA A 252 11.94 23.96 18.79
N ILE A 253 11.95 24.67 19.92
CA ILE A 253 11.11 25.86 20.19
C ILE A 253 11.78 27.13 19.66
N PRO A 254 11.07 28.02 18.92
CA PRO A 254 11.57 29.33 18.57
C PRO A 254 11.93 30.17 19.83
N SER A 255 13.12 30.78 19.85
CA SER A 255 13.59 31.55 21.00
C SER A 255 12.64 32.70 21.40
N GLY A 256 11.93 33.30 20.43
CA GLY A 256 10.92 34.32 20.66
C GLY A 256 9.74 33.86 21.53
N ILE A 257 9.34 32.59 21.42
CA ILE A 257 8.28 32.01 22.29
C ILE A 257 8.75 31.86 23.72
N LEU A 258 10.01 31.43 23.91
CA LEU A 258 10.58 31.29 25.28
C LEU A 258 10.68 32.60 26.03
N LEU A 259 10.94 33.71 25.33
CA LEU A 259 11.00 35.03 25.90
C LEU A 259 9.64 35.57 26.39
N ALA A 260 8.56 35.01 25.85
CA ALA A 260 7.17 35.34 26.27
C ALA A 260 6.70 34.52 27.49
N LEU A 261 7.48 33.53 27.96
CA LEU A 261 7.14 32.76 29.16
C LEU A 261 7.22 33.61 30.42
N PRO A 262 6.40 33.30 31.43
CA PRO A 262 6.37 34.04 32.71
C PRO A 262 7.56 33.66 33.61
N LEU A 263 8.77 33.98 33.15
CA LEU A 263 10.03 33.72 33.85
C LEU A 263 10.68 35.03 34.29
N PRO A 264 11.14 35.15 35.53
CA PRO A 264 12.01 36.25 35.94
C PRO A 264 13.32 36.18 35.14
N ASP A 265 13.83 37.29 34.62
CA ASP A 265 15.08 37.34 33.86
C ASP A 265 15.20 36.22 32.81
N GLY A 266 14.27 36.17 31.85
CA GLY A 266 14.19 35.11 30.83
C GLY A 266 15.50 34.94 30.02
N TYR A 267 16.24 36.01 29.70
CA TYR A 267 17.53 35.93 29.01
C TYR A 267 18.64 35.31 29.88
N GLY A 268 18.76 35.70 31.12
CA GLY A 268 19.76 35.15 32.02
C GLY A 268 19.54 33.70 32.34
N THR A 269 18.27 33.31 32.56
CA THR A 269 17.86 31.94 32.78
C THR A 269 18.17 31.04 31.54
N LEU A 270 17.88 31.56 30.35
CA LEU A 270 18.16 30.86 29.10
C LEU A 270 19.66 30.66 28.88
N THR A 271 20.46 31.73 29.08
CA THR A 271 21.91 31.65 28.96
C THR A 271 22.50 30.62 29.91
N GLN A 272 22.04 30.56 31.14
CA GLN A 272 22.46 29.54 32.10
C GLN A 272 22.11 28.11 31.66
N ALA A 273 20.90 27.89 31.10
CA ALA A 273 20.52 26.58 30.61
C ALA A 273 21.41 26.10 29.45
N ILE A 274 21.82 27.03 28.54
CA ILE A 274 22.73 26.74 27.45
C ILE A 274 24.15 26.49 27.95
N GLU A 275 24.67 27.34 28.87
CA GLU A 275 26.02 27.20 29.44
C GLU A 275 26.18 25.90 30.22
N LYS A 276 25.11 25.47 30.91
CA LYS A 276 25.05 24.16 31.60
C LYS A 276 24.88 23.00 30.62
N GLY A 277 24.77 23.23 29.33
CA GLY A 277 24.67 22.22 28.31
C GLY A 277 23.39 21.40 28.34
N LEU A 278 22.30 21.94 28.86
CA LEU A 278 20.99 21.32 28.92
C LEU A 278 20.19 21.60 27.66
N LEU A 279 20.28 22.86 27.19
CA LEU A 279 19.69 23.30 25.90
C LEU A 279 20.80 23.59 24.91
N ILE A 280 20.46 23.48 23.64
CA ILE A 280 21.29 23.90 22.50
C ILE A 280 20.52 24.89 21.65
N GLU A 281 21.24 25.89 21.11
CA GLU A 281 20.69 26.88 20.21
C GLU A 281 21.21 26.63 18.78
N SER A 282 20.30 26.61 17.82
CA SER A 282 20.62 26.49 16.41
C SER A 282 19.59 27.27 15.58
N GLY A 283 20.05 28.22 14.78
CA GLY A 283 19.20 28.97 13.86
C GLY A 283 18.05 29.74 14.54
N GLY A 284 18.26 30.29 15.75
CA GLY A 284 17.24 31.02 16.52
C GLY A 284 16.16 30.12 17.14
N ARG A 285 16.42 28.82 17.23
CA ARG A 285 15.60 27.82 17.89
C ARG A 285 16.38 27.13 18.99
N LEU A 286 15.71 26.73 20.04
CA LEU A 286 16.27 26.01 21.19
C LEU A 286 15.62 24.64 21.30
N SER A 287 16.44 23.65 21.61
CA SER A 287 15.99 22.29 21.90
C SER A 287 16.78 21.71 23.09
N PHE A 288 16.22 20.68 23.70
CA PHE A 288 17.03 19.87 24.59
C PHE A 288 18.21 19.28 23.82
N ARG A 289 19.38 19.23 24.44
CA ARG A 289 20.54 18.54 23.86
C ARG A 289 20.26 17.09 23.60
N HIS A 290 19.43 16.47 24.44
CA HIS A 290 19.04 15.06 24.35
C HIS A 290 17.54 14.94 24.62
N GLU A 291 16.81 14.36 23.68
CA GLU A 291 15.36 14.16 23.78
C GLU A 291 14.95 13.32 25.00
N ILE A 292 15.81 12.37 25.42
CA ILE A 292 15.58 11.57 26.63
C ILE A 292 15.47 12.47 27.88
N ALA A 293 16.28 13.53 27.95
CA ALA A 293 16.20 14.48 29.05
C ALA A 293 14.89 15.26 29.03
N ARG A 294 14.41 15.64 27.84
CA ARG A 294 13.10 16.28 27.66
C ARG A 294 11.97 15.39 28.19
N ILE A 295 11.93 14.13 27.72
CA ILE A 295 10.92 13.16 28.15
C ILE A 295 10.95 12.93 29.64
N ALA A 296 12.15 12.71 30.22
CA ALA A 296 12.29 12.48 31.66
C ALA A 296 11.82 13.66 32.50
N ILE A 297 12.01 14.89 32.04
CA ILE A 297 11.50 16.11 32.72
C ILE A 297 9.99 16.21 32.56
N TYR A 298 9.48 16.00 31.35
CA TYR A 298 8.03 16.03 31.07
C TYR A 298 7.25 15.01 31.91
N ASP A 299 7.73 13.77 32.00
CA ASP A 299 7.04 12.69 32.73
C ASP A 299 6.96 12.95 34.24
N ARG A 300 7.87 13.77 34.77
CA ARG A 300 7.90 14.18 36.18
C ARG A 300 7.04 15.37 36.51
N LEU A 301 6.62 16.13 35.52
CA LEU A 301 5.72 17.25 35.75
C LEU A 301 4.44 16.77 36.41
N SER A 302 4.10 17.42 37.52
CA SER A 302 2.75 17.22 38.06
C SER A 302 1.71 17.68 37.07
N HIS A 303 0.55 17.01 37.07
CA HIS A 303 -0.56 17.35 36.16
C HIS A 303 -0.90 18.86 36.12
N PRO A 304 -1.02 19.59 37.27
CA PRO A 304 -1.29 21.03 37.24
C PRO A 304 -0.21 21.85 36.52
N ARG A 305 1.08 21.50 36.75
CA ARG A 305 2.19 22.20 36.08
C ARG A 305 2.25 21.95 34.60
N ARG A 306 1.89 20.72 34.17
CA ARG A 306 1.80 20.37 32.77
C ARG A 306 0.70 21.19 32.09
N VAL A 307 -0.50 21.24 32.69
CA VAL A 307 -1.63 22.04 32.21
C VAL A 307 -1.25 23.52 32.13
N GLU A 308 -0.59 24.07 33.17
CA GLU A 308 -0.12 25.47 33.20
C GLU A 308 0.83 25.76 32.02
N ALA A 309 1.84 24.91 31.81
CA ALA A 309 2.80 25.07 30.71
C ALA A 309 2.13 25.07 29.33
N HIS A 310 1.25 24.13 29.10
CA HIS A 310 0.51 24.07 27.83
C HIS A 310 -0.37 25.32 27.65
N ARG A 311 -1.01 25.85 28.68
CA ARG A 311 -1.82 27.08 28.59
C ARG A 311 -0.97 28.28 28.21
N CYS A 312 0.20 28.45 28.79
CA CYS A 312 1.09 29.54 28.43
C CYS A 312 1.48 29.51 26.94
N PHE A 313 1.74 28.35 26.42
CA PHE A 313 2.00 28.22 24.97
C PHE A 313 0.78 28.52 24.12
N LEU A 314 -0.42 28.08 24.51
CA LEU A 314 -1.67 28.39 23.80
C LEU A 314 -1.93 29.88 23.71
N ASP A 315 -1.79 30.59 24.83
CA ASP A 315 -1.99 32.05 24.88
C ASP A 315 -1.07 32.75 23.87
N HIS A 316 0.16 32.30 23.73
CA HIS A 316 1.09 32.85 22.75
C HIS A 316 0.72 32.45 21.29
N LEU A 317 0.41 31.16 21.06
CA LEU A 317 0.11 30.64 19.71
C LEU A 317 -1.19 31.20 19.15
N CYS A 318 -2.23 31.37 19.98
CA CYS A 318 -3.52 31.91 19.54
C CYS A 318 -3.53 33.42 19.31
N ASN A 319 -2.62 34.17 19.94
CA ASN A 319 -2.55 35.63 19.86
C ASN A 319 -1.50 36.15 18.83
N ARG A 320 -0.97 35.29 17.97
CA ARG A 320 -0.03 35.71 16.92
C ARG A 320 -0.71 36.57 15.87
N GLU A 321 -0.08 37.71 15.55
CA GLU A 321 -0.57 38.66 14.53
C GLU A 321 -0.05 38.35 13.11
N ASP A 322 0.89 37.44 12.95
CA ASP A 322 1.62 37.16 11.70
C ASP A 322 0.94 36.14 10.76
N GLY A 323 -0.33 35.85 10.96
CA GLY A 323 -1.27 35.29 9.98
C GLY A 323 -1.22 33.76 9.79
N ALA A 324 -0.14 33.05 10.10
CA ALA A 324 -0.05 31.61 9.97
C ALA A 324 -0.13 30.94 11.34
N GLN A 325 -1.31 30.42 11.69
CA GLN A 325 -1.50 29.66 12.94
C GLN A 325 -1.00 28.21 12.74
N PRO A 326 -0.08 27.72 13.56
CA PRO A 326 0.37 26.33 13.54
C PRO A 326 -0.69 25.45 14.22
N LEU A 327 -1.68 25.00 13.42
CA LEU A 327 -2.87 24.30 13.90
C LEU A 327 -2.53 23.02 14.68
N ASP A 328 -1.54 22.26 14.22
CA ASP A 328 -0.99 21.07 14.85
C ASP A 328 -0.46 21.34 16.27
N MET A 329 0.29 22.42 16.42
CA MET A 329 0.83 22.86 17.72
C MET A 329 -0.27 23.37 18.65
N ILE A 330 -1.25 24.11 18.09
CA ILE A 330 -2.39 24.60 18.88
C ILE A 330 -3.20 23.41 19.42
N VAL A 331 -3.49 22.40 18.59
CA VAL A 331 -4.21 21.20 19.02
C VAL A 331 -3.41 20.41 20.05
N HIS A 332 -2.09 20.24 19.84
CA HIS A 332 -1.20 19.57 20.79
C HIS A 332 -1.27 20.24 22.18
N HIS A 333 -1.12 21.57 22.22
CA HIS A 333 -1.16 22.28 23.48
C HIS A 333 -2.58 22.42 24.07
N ALA A 334 -3.62 22.50 23.24
CA ALA A 334 -5.01 22.52 23.70
C ALA A 334 -5.38 21.20 24.38
N ARG A 335 -4.91 20.07 23.85
CA ARG A 335 -5.06 18.77 24.51
C ARG A 335 -4.30 18.71 25.83
N GLY A 336 -3.04 19.14 25.86
CA GLY A 336 -2.21 19.14 27.07
C GLY A 336 -2.73 20.11 28.15
N ALA A 337 -3.42 21.16 27.74
CA ALA A 337 -4.08 22.14 28.61
C ALA A 337 -5.52 21.74 28.99
N GLU A 338 -6.05 20.64 28.48
CA GLU A 338 -7.44 20.20 28.66
C GLU A 338 -8.46 21.30 28.29
N HIS A 339 -8.17 22.02 27.19
CA HIS A 339 -8.97 23.17 26.79
C HIS A 339 -9.96 22.80 25.68
N GLU A 340 -11.12 22.24 26.06
CA GLU A 340 -12.14 21.70 25.15
C GLU A 340 -12.58 22.70 24.07
N GLN A 341 -12.81 23.96 24.41
CA GLN A 341 -13.27 24.97 23.45
C GLN A 341 -12.27 25.23 22.33
N LEU A 342 -10.97 25.25 22.65
CA LEU A 342 -9.93 25.39 21.62
C LEU A 342 -9.77 24.10 20.79
N LEU A 343 -9.92 22.93 21.41
CA LEU A 343 -9.96 21.66 20.65
C LEU A 343 -11.11 21.67 19.64
N LEU A 344 -12.33 22.00 20.08
CA LEU A 344 -13.50 22.08 19.20
C LEU A 344 -13.32 23.08 18.06
N ARG A 345 -12.59 24.16 18.29
CA ARG A 345 -12.33 25.18 17.28
C ARG A 345 -11.21 24.77 16.30
N TYR A 346 -10.09 24.25 16.79
CA TYR A 346 -8.89 24.12 15.98
C TYR A 346 -8.63 22.69 15.47
N ALA A 347 -9.10 21.64 16.15
CA ALA A 347 -8.92 20.29 15.68
C ALA A 347 -9.62 20.00 14.34
N PRO A 348 -10.87 20.46 14.09
CA PRO A 348 -11.47 20.35 12.76
C PRO A 348 -10.69 21.08 11.66
N LEU A 349 -10.13 22.26 11.94
CA LEU A 349 -9.30 23.01 10.99
C LEU A 349 -7.96 22.31 10.69
N ALA A 350 -7.35 21.70 11.73
CA ALA A 350 -6.15 20.89 11.55
C ALA A 350 -6.45 19.64 10.71
N ALA A 351 -7.62 19.03 10.92
CA ALA A 351 -8.08 17.90 10.12
C ALA A 351 -8.30 18.28 8.65
N ASP A 352 -8.91 19.45 8.38
CA ASP A 352 -9.08 19.95 7.01
C ASP A 352 -7.74 20.18 6.31
N ASN A 353 -6.79 20.77 7.03
CA ASN A 353 -5.45 20.99 6.51
C ASN A 353 -4.73 19.66 6.24
N ALA A 354 -4.86 18.67 7.12
CA ALA A 354 -4.30 17.33 6.91
C ALA A 354 -4.97 16.62 5.72
N ALA A 355 -6.30 16.64 5.64
CA ALA A 355 -7.06 16.02 4.56
C ALA A 355 -6.73 16.63 3.19
N SER A 356 -6.56 17.97 3.10
CA SER A 356 -6.17 18.66 1.86
C SER A 356 -4.80 18.23 1.33
N LEU A 357 -3.99 17.59 2.18
CA LEU A 357 -2.67 17.02 1.85
C LEU A 357 -2.72 15.50 1.69
N GLY A 358 -3.91 14.91 1.59
CA GLY A 358 -4.11 13.46 1.54
C GLY A 358 -3.73 12.73 2.84
N ALA A 359 -3.40 13.43 3.92
CA ALA A 359 -3.03 12.86 5.21
C ALA A 359 -4.28 12.47 6.03
N HIS A 360 -5.07 11.52 5.48
CA HIS A 360 -6.38 11.14 6.03
C HIS A 360 -6.27 10.52 7.43
N ARG A 361 -5.20 9.79 7.73
CA ARG A 361 -4.99 9.23 9.06
C ARG A 361 -4.75 10.29 10.11
N GLU A 362 -3.95 11.29 9.81
CA GLU A 362 -3.71 12.44 10.67
C GLU A 362 -4.98 13.28 10.82
N ALA A 363 -5.76 13.46 9.75
CA ALA A 363 -7.06 14.11 9.80
C ALA A 363 -8.01 13.38 10.77
N ALA A 364 -8.11 12.06 10.67
CA ALA A 364 -8.89 11.25 11.61
C ALA A 364 -8.40 11.42 13.06
N ARG A 365 -7.07 11.38 13.29
CA ARG A 365 -6.49 11.59 14.63
C ARG A 365 -6.80 12.97 15.22
N PHE A 366 -6.78 14.03 14.40
CA PHE A 366 -7.21 15.35 14.87
C PHE A 366 -8.67 15.35 15.30
N LEU A 367 -9.55 14.70 14.54
CA LEU A 367 -10.98 14.57 14.86
C LEU A 367 -11.23 13.66 16.07
N GLU A 368 -10.39 12.66 16.34
CA GLU A 368 -10.47 11.82 17.55
C GLU A 368 -10.39 12.63 18.85
N HIS A 369 -9.73 13.80 18.84
CA HIS A 369 -9.66 14.64 20.01
C HIS A 369 -10.99 15.33 20.35
N VAL A 370 -11.87 15.49 19.38
CA VAL A 370 -13.18 16.15 19.55
C VAL A 370 -14.36 15.19 19.50
N LEU A 371 -14.15 13.96 19.01
CA LEU A 371 -15.19 12.95 18.93
C LEU A 371 -15.85 12.62 20.28
N PRO A 372 -15.11 12.50 21.42
CA PRO A 372 -15.71 12.32 22.73
C PRO A 372 -16.55 13.52 23.23
N LEU A 373 -16.29 14.72 22.67
CA LEU A 373 -17.00 15.94 23.03
C LEU A 373 -18.29 16.13 22.21
N ALA A 374 -18.52 15.29 21.20
CA ALA A 374 -19.67 15.40 20.30
C ALA A 374 -21.02 15.38 21.05
N ASP A 375 -21.15 14.62 22.11
CA ASP A 375 -22.39 14.52 22.89
C ASP A 375 -22.75 15.81 23.66
N SER A 376 -21.81 16.76 23.81
CA SER A 376 -22.01 18.07 24.45
C SER A 376 -22.36 19.19 23.44
N LEU A 377 -22.35 18.90 22.15
CA LEU A 377 -22.60 19.83 21.07
C LEU A 377 -24.07 19.80 20.61
N ASP A 378 -24.44 20.76 19.78
CA ASP A 378 -25.72 20.66 19.07
C ASP A 378 -25.72 19.51 18.08
N LEU A 379 -26.91 19.09 17.63
CA LEU A 379 -27.09 17.91 16.80
C LEU A 379 -26.33 17.98 15.48
N GLU A 380 -26.27 19.16 14.85
CA GLU A 380 -25.62 19.33 13.55
C GLU A 380 -24.09 19.24 13.69
N GLN A 381 -23.51 19.92 14.67
CA GLN A 381 -22.08 19.89 14.96
C GLN A 381 -21.62 18.46 15.35
N ALA A 382 -22.40 17.80 16.20
CA ALA A 382 -22.11 16.43 16.61
C ALA A 382 -22.15 15.46 15.41
N ALA A 383 -23.14 15.61 14.54
CA ALA A 383 -23.30 14.81 13.33
C ALA A 383 -22.11 15.03 12.37
N GLU A 384 -21.72 16.30 12.18
CA GLU A 384 -20.61 16.66 11.30
C GLU A 384 -19.28 16.06 11.77
N ILE A 385 -18.97 16.12 13.07
CA ILE A 385 -17.76 15.51 13.63
C ILE A 385 -17.75 13.99 13.41
N CYS A 386 -18.86 13.30 13.72
CA CYS A 386 -18.96 11.85 13.52
C CYS A 386 -18.83 11.47 12.04
N GLU A 387 -19.46 12.21 11.15
CA GLU A 387 -19.42 12.01 9.71
C GLU A 387 -18.01 12.20 9.15
N ARG A 388 -17.36 13.30 9.50
CA ARG A 388 -16.01 13.64 9.03
C ARG A 388 -14.99 12.66 9.55
N TRP A 389 -15.04 12.31 10.84
CA TRP A 389 -14.15 11.29 11.40
C TRP A 389 -14.31 9.96 10.66
N ALA A 390 -15.55 9.50 10.47
CA ALA A 390 -15.79 8.23 9.78
C ALA A 390 -15.40 8.27 8.30
N TYR A 391 -15.36 9.43 7.67
CA TYR A 391 -14.86 9.61 6.31
C TYR A 391 -13.33 9.45 6.27
N GLU A 392 -12.62 10.21 7.09
CA GLU A 392 -11.16 10.24 7.13
C GLU A 392 -10.57 8.89 7.61
N ALA A 393 -11.16 8.31 8.66
CA ALA A 393 -10.76 7.00 9.17
C ALA A 393 -11.03 5.88 8.15
N GLY A 394 -12.17 5.92 7.44
CA GLY A 394 -12.53 4.96 6.41
C GLY A 394 -11.58 4.97 5.21
N LEU A 395 -10.97 6.11 4.90
CA LEU A 395 -9.97 6.22 3.82
C LEU A 395 -8.58 5.68 4.22
N SER A 396 -8.22 5.73 5.50
CA SER A 396 -6.84 5.56 5.95
C SER A 396 -6.58 4.38 6.90
N LEU A 397 -7.52 4.09 7.82
CA LEU A 397 -7.33 3.09 8.87
C LEU A 397 -7.94 1.72 8.53
N GLY A 398 -8.64 1.65 7.41
CA GLY A 398 -9.47 0.50 7.06
C GLY A 398 -10.90 0.64 7.62
N ILE A 399 -11.76 -0.22 7.10
CA ILE A 399 -13.20 -0.15 7.41
C ILE A 399 -13.49 -1.11 8.56
N ASP A 400 -13.30 -0.63 9.78
CA ASP A 400 -13.60 -1.35 11.00
C ASP A 400 -15.03 -1.09 11.53
N ALA A 401 -15.33 -1.64 12.70
CA ALA A 401 -16.63 -1.47 13.35
C ALA A 401 -16.87 -0.04 13.82
N ASP A 402 -15.82 0.68 14.21
CA ASP A 402 -15.94 2.05 14.75
C ASP A 402 -16.25 3.05 13.64
N VAL A 403 -15.67 2.89 12.44
CA VAL A 403 -15.98 3.69 11.24
C VAL A 403 -17.49 3.57 10.92
N ILE A 404 -18.00 2.33 10.87
CA ILE A 404 -19.43 2.08 10.59
C ILE A 404 -20.32 2.62 11.70
N SER A 405 -19.93 2.43 12.97
CA SER A 405 -20.69 2.90 14.13
C SER A 405 -20.83 4.42 14.15
N ASN A 406 -19.74 5.16 13.96
CA ASN A 406 -19.78 6.61 13.91
C ASN A 406 -20.52 7.14 12.69
N ARG A 407 -20.43 6.48 11.53
CA ARG A 407 -21.24 6.84 10.37
C ARG A 407 -22.74 6.63 10.63
N ARG A 408 -23.14 5.56 11.32
CA ARG A 408 -24.53 5.33 11.77
C ARG A 408 -24.99 6.38 12.77
N LYS A 409 -24.13 6.75 13.74
CA LYS A 409 -24.39 7.83 14.69
C LYS A 409 -24.65 9.16 13.95
N ALA A 410 -23.86 9.45 12.92
CA ALA A 410 -24.10 10.64 12.09
C ALA A 410 -25.47 10.62 11.40
N VAL A 411 -25.88 9.48 10.83
CA VAL A 411 -27.24 9.31 10.24
C VAL A 411 -28.32 9.62 11.27
N GLU A 412 -28.21 9.07 12.48
CA GLU A 412 -29.21 9.29 13.55
C GLU A 412 -29.27 10.75 14.00
N LEU A 413 -28.13 11.40 14.13
CA LEU A 413 -28.05 12.82 14.52
C LEU A 413 -28.62 13.71 13.43
N TRP A 414 -28.28 13.49 12.15
CA TRP A 414 -28.85 14.22 11.02
C TRP A 414 -30.36 14.02 10.87
N ARG A 415 -30.89 12.82 11.17
CA ARG A 415 -32.36 12.60 11.23
C ARG A 415 -33.03 13.45 12.33
N LYS A 416 -32.43 13.49 13.52
CA LYS A 416 -32.92 14.32 14.62
C LYS A 416 -32.85 15.81 14.29
N ALA A 417 -31.86 16.25 13.53
CA ALA A 417 -31.71 17.62 13.04
C ALA A 417 -32.61 17.95 11.85
N GLY A 418 -33.28 16.93 11.24
CA GLY A 418 -34.18 17.13 10.11
C GLY A 418 -33.46 17.39 8.77
N ASN A 419 -32.20 17.04 8.63
CA ASN A 419 -31.43 17.25 7.42
C ASN A 419 -31.35 15.95 6.55
N GLU A 420 -32.42 15.72 5.78
CA GLU A 420 -32.57 14.52 4.95
C GLU A 420 -31.51 14.41 3.83
N ASN A 421 -30.93 15.51 3.35
CA ASN A 421 -29.85 15.48 2.37
C ASN A 421 -28.61 14.81 2.97
N ARG A 422 -28.22 15.22 4.19
CA ARG A 422 -27.09 14.62 4.91
C ARG A 422 -27.37 13.17 5.32
N VAL A 423 -28.62 12.84 5.67
CA VAL A 423 -29.05 11.46 5.91
C VAL A 423 -28.80 10.61 4.67
N GLY A 424 -29.30 11.02 3.52
CA GLY A 424 -29.12 10.29 2.26
C GLY A 424 -27.65 10.10 1.87
N GLU A 425 -26.84 11.14 2.05
CA GLU A 425 -25.40 11.09 1.79
C GLU A 425 -24.67 10.09 2.73
N ASN A 426 -24.96 10.13 4.03
CA ASN A 426 -24.35 9.20 4.99
C ASN A 426 -24.81 7.76 4.78
N LEU A 427 -26.05 7.52 4.41
CA LEU A 427 -26.55 6.19 4.03
C LEU A 427 -25.83 5.67 2.77
N ARG A 428 -25.63 6.52 1.75
CA ARG A 428 -24.83 6.18 0.57
C ARG A 428 -23.40 5.79 0.95
N TRP A 429 -22.77 6.49 1.88
CA TRP A 429 -21.44 6.13 2.38
C TRP A 429 -21.45 4.82 3.17
N LEU A 430 -22.46 4.56 4.03
CA LEU A 430 -22.61 3.27 4.70
C LEU A 430 -22.72 2.14 3.69
N SER A 431 -23.48 2.32 2.62
CA SER A 431 -23.57 1.37 1.51
C SER A 431 -22.18 1.06 0.93
N ARG A 432 -21.40 2.09 0.62
CA ARG A 432 -20.03 1.93 0.08
C ARG A 432 -19.09 1.22 1.07
N LEU A 433 -19.15 1.57 2.36
CA LEU A 433 -18.31 0.94 3.40
C LEU A 433 -18.62 -0.56 3.55
N HIS A 434 -19.91 -0.93 3.57
CA HIS A 434 -20.32 -2.34 3.63
C HIS A 434 -19.90 -3.12 2.37
N TRP A 435 -19.97 -2.49 1.20
CA TRP A 435 -19.50 -3.12 -0.03
C TRP A 435 -17.99 -3.43 0.00
N TYR A 436 -17.15 -2.49 0.44
CA TYR A 436 -15.71 -2.75 0.59
C TYR A 436 -15.40 -3.88 1.57
N ARG A 437 -16.27 -4.12 2.55
CA ARG A 437 -16.16 -5.26 3.47
C ARG A 437 -16.65 -6.58 2.87
N GLY A 438 -17.21 -6.57 1.66
CA GLY A 438 -17.82 -7.73 1.04
C GLY A 438 -19.18 -8.10 1.63
N GLU A 439 -19.93 -7.13 2.15
CA GLU A 439 -21.24 -7.29 2.78
C GLU A 439 -22.33 -6.74 1.81
N ALA A 440 -22.52 -7.43 0.67
CA ALA A 440 -23.35 -6.95 -0.44
C ALA A 440 -24.82 -6.69 -0.07
N GLU A 441 -25.44 -7.51 0.76
CA GLU A 441 -26.84 -7.34 1.21
C GLU A 441 -27.02 -6.06 2.04
N GLU A 442 -26.10 -5.80 2.99
CA GLU A 442 -26.11 -4.57 3.78
C GLU A 442 -25.85 -3.35 2.89
N ALA A 443 -24.92 -3.46 1.95
CA ALA A 443 -24.63 -2.40 0.99
C ALA A 443 -25.88 -2.04 0.16
N LYS A 444 -26.59 -3.05 -0.33
CA LYS A 444 -27.85 -2.88 -1.07
C LYS A 444 -28.93 -2.21 -0.23
N ARG A 445 -29.13 -2.69 0.98
CA ARG A 445 -30.12 -2.13 1.91
C ARG A 445 -29.91 -0.64 2.15
N TYR A 446 -28.65 -0.23 2.42
CA TYR A 446 -28.34 1.18 2.69
C TYR A 446 -28.49 2.08 1.46
N ILE A 447 -28.19 1.62 0.24
CA ILE A 447 -28.39 2.45 -0.96
C ILE A 447 -29.88 2.59 -1.30
N GLU A 448 -30.69 1.56 -1.08
CA GLU A 448 -32.14 1.61 -1.26
C GLU A 448 -32.76 2.61 -0.28
N GLU A 449 -32.37 2.55 1.01
CA GLU A 449 -32.79 3.50 2.04
C GLU A 449 -32.35 4.94 1.71
N ALA A 450 -31.12 5.15 1.22
CA ALA A 450 -30.63 6.46 0.81
C ALA A 450 -31.49 7.06 -0.32
N ILE A 451 -31.85 6.25 -1.31
CA ILE A 451 -32.69 6.70 -2.44
C ILE A 451 -34.10 7.01 -1.97
N GLU A 452 -34.70 6.17 -1.13
CA GLU A 452 -36.04 6.41 -0.57
C GLU A 452 -36.08 7.75 0.18
N VAL A 453 -35.11 8.02 1.05
CA VAL A 453 -34.99 9.28 1.78
C VAL A 453 -34.87 10.47 0.83
N LEU A 454 -33.99 10.38 -0.19
CA LEU A 454 -33.76 11.48 -1.14
C LEU A 454 -34.91 11.68 -2.10
N GLU A 455 -35.64 10.65 -2.51
CA GLU A 455 -36.82 10.78 -3.40
C GLU A 455 -38.04 11.35 -2.68
N ASN A 456 -38.21 10.99 -1.39
CA ASN A 456 -39.32 11.52 -0.56
C ASN A 456 -39.05 12.94 -0.06
N ASN A 457 -37.85 13.46 -0.16
CA ASN A 457 -37.48 14.80 0.25
C ASN A 457 -37.60 15.80 -0.92
N ALA A 458 -38.60 16.71 -0.85
CA ALA A 458 -38.77 17.77 -1.86
C ALA A 458 -37.56 18.72 -1.97
N SER A 459 -36.75 18.83 -0.92
CA SER A 459 -35.57 19.69 -0.86
C SER A 459 -34.27 18.93 -1.21
N ALA A 460 -34.37 17.65 -1.62
CA ALA A 460 -33.22 16.87 -1.98
C ALA A 460 -32.49 17.43 -3.21
N THR A 461 -31.21 17.69 -3.06
CA THR A 461 -30.40 18.24 -4.13
C THR A 461 -30.22 17.23 -5.27
N GLU A 462 -30.17 17.72 -6.52
CA GLU A 462 -29.92 16.90 -7.70
C GLU A 462 -28.53 16.23 -7.61
N TRP A 463 -27.58 16.89 -7.00
CA TRP A 463 -26.25 16.37 -6.71
C TRP A 463 -26.27 15.10 -5.83
N ALA A 464 -27.02 15.14 -4.71
CA ALA A 464 -27.13 13.98 -3.81
C ALA A 464 -27.84 12.81 -4.50
N LYS A 465 -28.90 13.10 -5.30
CA LYS A 465 -29.61 12.09 -6.09
C LYS A 465 -28.71 11.48 -7.16
N ALA A 466 -27.93 12.28 -7.88
CA ALA A 466 -27.00 11.80 -8.91
C ALA A 466 -26.01 10.78 -8.35
N LYS A 467 -25.38 11.10 -7.23
CA LYS A 467 -24.40 10.19 -6.57
C LYS A 467 -25.05 8.91 -6.07
N ALA A 468 -26.24 8.98 -5.49
CA ALA A 468 -26.97 7.79 -5.04
C ALA A 468 -27.37 6.89 -6.22
N TYR A 469 -27.87 7.46 -7.30
CA TYR A 469 -28.24 6.71 -8.50
C TYR A 469 -27.04 6.08 -9.21
N ALA A 470 -25.91 6.78 -9.28
CA ALA A 470 -24.68 6.24 -9.82
C ALA A 470 -24.18 5.01 -9.04
N LEU A 471 -24.22 5.07 -7.71
CA LEU A 471 -23.86 3.94 -6.86
C LEU A 471 -24.85 2.78 -7.00
N ARG A 472 -26.15 3.06 -7.07
CA ARG A 472 -27.16 2.02 -7.32
C ARG A 472 -26.94 1.33 -8.67
N ALA A 473 -26.65 2.10 -9.71
CA ALA A 473 -26.33 1.57 -11.02
C ALA A 473 -25.13 0.62 -10.97
N GLN A 474 -24.09 0.96 -10.20
CA GLN A 474 -22.93 0.11 -9.97
C GLN A 474 -23.33 -1.20 -9.29
N TYR A 475 -24.19 -1.18 -8.26
CA TYR A 475 -24.62 -2.41 -7.61
C TYR A 475 -25.43 -3.33 -8.54
N HIS A 476 -26.31 -2.76 -9.36
CA HIS A 476 -26.99 -3.56 -10.38
C HIS A 476 -26.01 -4.23 -11.34
N MET A 477 -24.95 -3.50 -11.75
CA MET A 477 -23.89 -4.09 -12.59
C MET A 477 -23.15 -5.25 -11.88
N LEU A 478 -22.79 -5.10 -10.62
CA LEU A 478 -22.10 -6.12 -9.81
C LEU A 478 -23.00 -7.35 -9.54
N GLN A 479 -24.32 -7.16 -9.54
CA GLN A 479 -25.32 -8.24 -9.42
C GLN A 479 -25.70 -8.88 -10.78
N ASP A 480 -24.96 -8.57 -11.85
CA ASP A 480 -25.26 -9.00 -13.22
C ASP A 480 -26.63 -8.48 -13.78
N GLU A 481 -27.26 -7.49 -13.11
CA GLU A 481 -28.53 -6.85 -13.50
C GLU A 481 -28.27 -5.70 -14.50
N MET A 482 -27.67 -6.02 -15.66
CA MET A 482 -27.15 -5.02 -16.59
C MET A 482 -28.19 -4.05 -17.15
N SER A 483 -29.46 -4.46 -17.29
CA SER A 483 -30.56 -3.58 -17.77
C SER A 483 -30.87 -2.49 -16.77
N GLU A 484 -30.95 -2.86 -15.48
CA GLU A 484 -31.15 -1.91 -14.39
C GLU A 484 -29.95 -1.00 -14.21
N ALA A 485 -28.73 -1.54 -14.34
CA ALA A 485 -27.50 -0.74 -14.30
C ALA A 485 -27.50 0.38 -15.36
N VAL A 486 -27.94 0.09 -16.59
CA VAL A 486 -28.07 1.10 -17.65
C VAL A 486 -29.17 2.10 -17.31
N THR A 487 -30.30 1.66 -16.80
CA THR A 487 -31.45 2.52 -16.45
C THR A 487 -31.06 3.52 -15.37
N TRP A 488 -30.52 3.03 -14.24
CA TRP A 488 -30.09 3.88 -13.13
C TRP A 488 -28.88 4.76 -13.48
N GLY A 489 -27.93 4.22 -14.26
CA GLY A 489 -26.78 4.98 -14.72
C GLY A 489 -27.14 6.14 -15.64
N ARG A 490 -28.09 5.97 -16.58
CA ARG A 490 -28.58 7.06 -17.40
C ARG A 490 -29.34 8.11 -16.59
N ARG A 491 -30.10 7.67 -15.57
CA ARG A 491 -30.76 8.57 -14.63
C ARG A 491 -29.73 9.40 -13.85
N ALA A 492 -28.66 8.74 -13.36
CA ALA A 492 -27.53 9.42 -12.69
C ALA A 492 -26.87 10.47 -13.60
N LEU A 493 -26.61 10.12 -14.88
CA LEU A 493 -26.04 11.04 -15.87
C LEU A 493 -26.91 12.30 -16.07
N THR A 494 -28.24 12.15 -16.17
CA THR A 494 -29.14 13.28 -16.34
C THR A 494 -29.03 14.27 -15.17
N PHE A 495 -29.01 13.76 -13.94
CA PHE A 495 -28.91 14.59 -12.74
C PHE A 495 -27.50 15.18 -12.55
N ALA A 496 -26.44 14.40 -12.80
CA ALA A 496 -25.07 14.87 -12.69
C ALA A 496 -24.75 15.98 -13.71
N GLN A 497 -25.24 15.84 -14.96
CA GLN A 497 -25.08 16.86 -15.98
C GLN A 497 -25.82 18.17 -15.64
N ALA A 498 -27.00 18.09 -15.02
CA ALA A 498 -27.77 19.27 -14.61
C ALA A 498 -27.06 20.11 -13.53
N VAL A 499 -26.20 19.48 -12.73
CA VAL A 499 -25.42 20.15 -11.67
C VAL A 499 -23.93 20.27 -11.98
N GLU A 500 -23.52 19.94 -13.20
CA GLU A 500 -22.14 19.98 -13.68
C GLU A 500 -21.16 19.13 -12.82
N ASP A 501 -21.65 18.06 -12.18
CA ASP A 501 -20.81 17.11 -11.40
C ASP A 501 -20.11 16.15 -12.35
N VAL A 502 -18.94 16.58 -12.85
CA VAL A 502 -18.13 15.86 -13.83
C VAL A 502 -17.67 14.50 -13.29
N GLU A 503 -17.32 14.40 -12.00
CA GLU A 503 -16.89 13.15 -11.40
C GLU A 503 -18.00 12.10 -11.39
N THR A 504 -19.22 12.48 -10.99
CA THR A 504 -20.36 11.55 -11.03
C THR A 504 -20.74 11.19 -12.47
N CYS A 505 -20.55 12.08 -13.43
CA CYS A 505 -20.70 11.75 -14.85
C CYS A 505 -19.72 10.64 -15.27
N THR A 506 -18.43 10.74 -14.91
CA THR A 506 -17.45 9.70 -15.25
C THR A 506 -17.80 8.36 -14.61
N HIS A 507 -18.22 8.35 -13.35
CA HIS A 507 -18.69 7.15 -12.65
C HIS A 507 -19.87 6.49 -13.38
N ALA A 508 -20.87 7.25 -13.74
CA ALA A 508 -22.06 6.74 -14.41
C ALA A 508 -21.76 6.26 -15.85
N LEU A 509 -20.93 6.98 -16.61
CA LEU A 509 -20.46 6.56 -17.94
C LEU A 509 -19.73 5.23 -17.88
N ASN A 510 -18.83 5.04 -16.90
CA ASN A 510 -18.12 3.78 -16.68
C ASN A 510 -19.11 2.63 -16.43
N THR A 511 -20.06 2.80 -15.54
CA THR A 511 -21.04 1.77 -15.19
C THR A 511 -21.96 1.43 -16.38
N VAL A 512 -22.49 2.45 -17.06
CA VAL A 512 -23.37 2.27 -18.22
C VAL A 512 -22.62 1.59 -19.37
N GLY A 513 -21.39 2.05 -19.66
CA GLY A 513 -20.56 1.49 -20.73
C GLY A 513 -20.22 0.03 -20.47
N SER A 514 -19.83 -0.33 -19.24
CA SER A 514 -19.56 -1.72 -18.85
C SER A 514 -20.81 -2.58 -19.01
N ALA A 515 -21.95 -2.14 -18.49
CA ALA A 515 -23.20 -2.90 -18.57
C ALA A 515 -23.68 -3.10 -20.02
N MET A 516 -23.46 -2.12 -20.90
CA MET A 516 -23.77 -2.25 -22.34
C MET A 516 -22.87 -3.29 -23.01
N LEU A 517 -21.56 -3.26 -22.76
CA LEU A 517 -20.63 -4.24 -23.33
C LEU A 517 -20.92 -5.66 -22.85
N PHE A 518 -21.21 -5.87 -21.57
CA PHE A 518 -21.59 -7.18 -21.04
C PHE A 518 -22.88 -7.74 -21.66
N ARG A 519 -23.75 -6.87 -22.16
CA ARG A 519 -24.95 -7.26 -22.96
C ARG A 519 -24.64 -7.49 -24.43
N GLY A 520 -23.40 -7.26 -24.87
CA GLY A 520 -23.00 -7.37 -26.29
C GLY A 520 -23.27 -6.11 -27.12
N ASP A 521 -23.52 -4.97 -26.50
CA ASP A 521 -23.70 -3.68 -27.19
C ASP A 521 -22.34 -2.95 -27.31
N PRO A 522 -21.78 -2.84 -28.53
CA PRO A 522 -20.44 -2.27 -28.75
C PRO A 522 -20.35 -0.77 -28.48
N GLU A 523 -21.48 -0.05 -28.43
CA GLU A 523 -21.48 1.39 -28.09
C GLU A 523 -20.97 1.63 -26.67
N GLY A 524 -21.04 0.63 -25.77
CA GLY A 524 -20.53 0.71 -24.41
C GLY A 524 -19.04 1.05 -24.35
N GLU A 525 -18.22 0.59 -25.31
CA GLU A 525 -16.79 0.90 -25.35
C GLU A 525 -16.53 2.42 -25.54
N MET A 526 -17.34 3.08 -26.32
CA MET A 526 -17.24 4.53 -26.52
C MET A 526 -17.45 5.29 -25.19
N LEU A 527 -18.45 4.86 -24.39
CA LEU A 527 -18.74 5.48 -23.08
C LEU A 527 -17.62 5.25 -22.09
N LEU A 528 -17.02 4.06 -22.05
CA LEU A 528 -15.87 3.75 -21.19
C LEU A 528 -14.64 4.58 -21.57
N ARG A 529 -14.34 4.71 -22.86
CA ARG A 529 -13.22 5.54 -23.32
C ARG A 529 -13.43 7.03 -23.03
N GLU A 530 -14.66 7.51 -23.14
CA GLU A 530 -15.01 8.89 -22.79
C GLU A 530 -14.88 9.10 -21.28
N SER A 531 -15.34 8.17 -20.45
CA SER A 531 -15.13 8.20 -19.01
C SER A 531 -13.63 8.26 -18.65
N LEU A 532 -12.78 7.44 -19.32
CA LEU A 532 -11.34 7.44 -19.12
C LEU A 532 -10.72 8.79 -19.49
N ARG A 533 -11.07 9.32 -20.66
CA ARG A 533 -10.57 10.62 -21.15
C ARG A 533 -10.87 11.74 -20.14
N ILE A 534 -12.14 11.84 -19.73
CA ILE A 534 -12.57 12.87 -18.77
C ILE A 534 -11.86 12.70 -17.42
N SER A 535 -11.71 11.45 -16.94
CA SER A 535 -11.04 11.17 -15.68
C SER A 535 -9.57 11.62 -15.72
N LEU A 536 -8.84 11.30 -16.79
CA LEU A 536 -7.44 11.71 -16.96
C LEU A 536 -7.27 13.23 -17.09
N GLU A 537 -8.18 13.90 -17.81
CA GLU A 537 -8.12 15.36 -17.99
C GLU A 537 -8.42 16.14 -16.70
N ASN A 538 -9.20 15.57 -15.78
CA ASN A 538 -9.59 16.23 -14.53
C ASN A 538 -8.84 15.71 -13.29
N GLY A 539 -7.91 14.76 -13.44
CA GLY A 539 -7.17 14.18 -12.32
C GLY A 539 -8.04 13.32 -11.39
N PHE A 540 -9.09 12.68 -11.92
CA PHE A 540 -9.91 11.73 -11.15
C PHE A 540 -9.27 10.34 -11.19
N ASP A 541 -8.19 10.16 -10.43
CA ASP A 541 -7.31 8.99 -10.53
C ASP A 541 -8.03 7.67 -10.22
N GLU A 542 -8.87 7.63 -9.16
CA GLU A 542 -9.67 6.45 -8.83
C GLU A 542 -10.68 6.10 -9.94
N GLN A 543 -11.29 7.09 -10.57
CA GLN A 543 -12.23 6.84 -11.67
C GLN A 543 -11.48 6.32 -12.90
N ALA A 544 -10.30 6.84 -13.21
CA ALA A 544 -9.46 6.33 -14.29
C ALA A 544 -9.06 4.86 -14.05
N ALA A 545 -8.58 4.52 -12.84
CA ALA A 545 -8.23 3.16 -12.43
C ALA A 545 -9.41 2.19 -12.60
N ARG A 546 -10.61 2.61 -12.20
CA ARG A 546 -11.83 1.82 -12.40
C ARG A 546 -12.16 1.58 -13.87
N VAL A 547 -11.94 2.57 -14.75
CA VAL A 547 -12.16 2.37 -16.18
C VAL A 547 -11.13 1.42 -16.77
N TYR A 548 -9.85 1.56 -16.43
CA TYR A 548 -8.82 0.60 -16.84
C TYR A 548 -9.21 -0.84 -16.47
N THR A 549 -9.71 -1.03 -15.26
CA THR A 549 -10.16 -2.34 -14.76
C THR A 549 -11.36 -2.87 -15.56
N ASN A 550 -12.44 -2.09 -15.63
CA ASN A 550 -13.69 -2.56 -16.22
C ASN A 550 -13.58 -2.77 -17.74
N LEU A 551 -12.91 -1.84 -18.43
CA LEU A 551 -12.70 -1.98 -19.88
C LEU A 551 -11.78 -3.15 -20.20
N SER A 552 -10.76 -3.42 -19.38
CA SER A 552 -9.90 -4.60 -19.54
C SER A 552 -10.70 -5.90 -19.40
N GLU A 553 -11.58 -5.98 -18.39
CA GLU A 553 -12.46 -7.14 -18.22
C GLU A 553 -13.40 -7.34 -19.40
N CYS A 554 -14.06 -6.27 -19.86
CA CYS A 554 -14.92 -6.31 -21.03
C CYS A 554 -14.16 -6.80 -22.29
N LEU A 555 -12.93 -6.29 -22.52
CA LEU A 555 -12.12 -6.71 -23.66
C LEU A 555 -11.69 -8.18 -23.57
N ILE A 556 -11.37 -8.70 -22.39
CA ILE A 556 -11.10 -10.13 -22.17
C ILE A 556 -12.36 -10.94 -22.50
N GLU A 557 -13.53 -10.52 -22.05
CA GLU A 557 -14.79 -11.19 -22.30
C GLU A 557 -15.17 -11.18 -23.80
N MET A 558 -14.87 -10.10 -24.50
CA MET A 558 -15.03 -9.97 -25.95
C MET A 558 -13.96 -10.70 -26.78
N ARG A 559 -12.98 -11.34 -26.15
CA ARG A 559 -11.83 -12.00 -26.78
C ARG A 559 -10.89 -11.05 -27.55
N ALA A 560 -10.93 -9.77 -27.27
CA ALA A 560 -9.99 -8.80 -27.81
C ALA A 560 -8.69 -8.78 -26.98
N LEU A 561 -8.01 -9.94 -26.88
CA LEU A 561 -6.96 -10.21 -25.89
C LEU A 561 -5.74 -9.30 -26.02
N ASP A 562 -5.31 -8.98 -27.25
CA ASP A 562 -4.17 -8.07 -27.46
C ASP A 562 -4.49 -6.65 -26.98
N ARG A 563 -5.70 -6.17 -27.26
CA ARG A 563 -6.17 -4.86 -26.80
C ARG A 563 -6.33 -4.81 -25.27
N ALA A 564 -6.74 -5.93 -24.67
CA ALA A 564 -6.82 -6.06 -23.21
C ALA A 564 -5.43 -5.99 -22.59
N GLU A 565 -4.42 -6.64 -23.20
CA GLU A 565 -3.04 -6.62 -22.71
C GLU A 565 -2.47 -5.20 -22.70
N ASP A 566 -2.60 -4.48 -23.82
CA ASP A 566 -2.14 -3.09 -23.94
C ASP A 566 -2.79 -2.18 -22.88
N LEU A 567 -4.09 -2.36 -22.65
CA LEU A 567 -4.86 -1.55 -21.70
C LEU A 567 -4.50 -1.89 -20.25
N ILE A 568 -4.34 -3.17 -19.89
CA ILE A 568 -3.90 -3.61 -18.58
C ILE A 568 -2.53 -3.03 -18.27
N ASP A 569 -1.59 -3.12 -19.20
CA ASP A 569 -0.23 -2.61 -18.99
C ASP A 569 -0.21 -1.08 -18.87
N ALA A 570 -1.07 -0.37 -19.62
CA ALA A 570 -1.27 1.07 -19.45
C ALA A 570 -1.86 1.41 -18.06
N GLY A 571 -2.86 0.66 -17.62
CA GLY A 571 -3.49 0.85 -16.31
C GLY A 571 -2.53 0.57 -15.15
N ILE A 572 -1.76 -0.52 -15.21
CA ILE A 572 -0.75 -0.83 -14.19
C ILE A 572 0.30 0.31 -14.08
N ARG A 573 0.75 0.85 -15.21
CA ARG A 573 1.68 2.00 -15.20
C ARG A 573 1.03 3.24 -14.60
N PHE A 574 -0.22 3.51 -14.94
CA PHE A 574 -0.97 4.64 -14.40
C PHE A 574 -1.16 4.51 -12.89
N ASP A 575 -1.73 3.39 -12.44
CA ASP A 575 -2.02 3.15 -11.02
C ASP A 575 -0.75 3.19 -10.16
N SER A 576 0.36 2.59 -10.66
CA SER A 576 1.66 2.64 -9.97
C SER A 576 2.26 4.05 -9.93
N ALA A 577 2.00 4.88 -10.92
CA ALA A 577 2.47 6.27 -10.94
C ALA A 577 1.69 7.17 -9.98
N HIS A 578 0.45 6.81 -9.66
CA HIS A 578 -0.46 7.55 -8.79
C HIS A 578 -0.65 6.88 -7.41
N ASP A 579 0.19 5.90 -7.07
CA ASP A 579 0.19 5.16 -5.80
C ASP A 579 -1.18 4.51 -5.45
N LEU A 580 -1.89 4.03 -6.49
CA LEU A 580 -3.17 3.34 -6.37
C LEU A 580 -2.96 1.82 -6.20
N ASP A 581 -2.27 1.42 -5.14
CA ASP A 581 -1.82 0.03 -4.94
C ASP A 581 -2.95 -1.01 -5.03
N ALA A 582 -4.13 -0.72 -4.44
CA ALA A 582 -5.28 -1.64 -4.49
C ALA A 582 -5.74 -1.91 -5.93
N TRP A 583 -5.82 -0.87 -6.77
CA TRP A 583 -6.19 -0.97 -8.18
C TRP A 583 -5.09 -1.63 -9.00
N THR A 584 -3.83 -1.33 -8.72
CA THR A 584 -2.66 -1.98 -9.32
C THR A 584 -2.75 -3.51 -9.15
N TYR A 585 -2.96 -4.00 -7.93
CA TYR A 585 -3.05 -5.44 -7.68
C TYR A 585 -4.30 -6.07 -8.30
N TYR A 586 -5.41 -5.35 -8.36
CA TYR A 586 -6.62 -5.82 -9.05
C TYR A 586 -6.36 -5.99 -10.56
N LEU A 587 -5.71 -5.01 -11.21
CA LEU A 587 -5.31 -5.10 -12.63
C LEU A 587 -4.27 -6.21 -12.88
N ILE A 588 -3.35 -6.44 -11.96
CA ILE A 588 -2.44 -7.60 -12.04
C ILE A 588 -3.24 -8.91 -11.98
N GLY A 589 -4.29 -8.98 -11.15
CA GLY A 589 -5.25 -10.09 -11.14
C GLY A 589 -5.95 -10.26 -12.50
N ARG A 590 -6.32 -9.16 -13.19
CA ARG A 590 -6.86 -9.19 -14.56
C ARG A 590 -5.80 -9.64 -15.58
N LYS A 591 -4.53 -9.29 -15.39
CA LYS A 591 -3.42 -9.83 -16.22
C LYS A 591 -3.28 -11.33 -16.05
N ALA A 592 -3.43 -11.84 -14.85
CA ALA A 592 -3.49 -13.28 -14.61
C ALA A 592 -4.67 -13.94 -15.33
N GLN A 593 -5.86 -13.31 -15.32
CA GLN A 593 -7.02 -13.78 -16.08
C GLN A 593 -6.74 -13.81 -17.59
N LEU A 594 -6.13 -12.77 -18.12
CA LEU A 594 -5.71 -12.73 -19.52
C LEU A 594 -4.80 -13.92 -19.89
N ARG A 595 -3.82 -14.25 -19.05
CA ARG A 595 -2.93 -15.41 -19.25
C ARG A 595 -3.69 -16.73 -19.18
N LEU A 596 -4.66 -16.87 -18.27
CA LEU A 596 -5.55 -18.03 -18.23
C LEU A 596 -6.32 -18.20 -19.55
N GLU A 597 -6.88 -17.10 -20.08
CA GLU A 597 -7.66 -17.09 -21.33
C GLU A 597 -6.80 -17.37 -22.58
N GLN A 598 -5.51 -17.00 -22.53
CA GLN A 598 -4.51 -17.33 -23.57
C GLN A 598 -3.97 -18.77 -23.46
N GLY A 599 -4.42 -19.58 -22.47
CA GLY A 599 -3.89 -20.92 -22.25
C GLY A 599 -2.50 -20.97 -21.58
N ARG A 600 -2.01 -19.85 -21.04
CA ARG A 600 -0.70 -19.71 -20.37
C ARG A 600 -0.87 -19.94 -18.85
N PHE A 601 -1.25 -21.17 -18.48
CA PHE A 601 -1.71 -21.49 -17.11
C PHE A 601 -0.60 -21.35 -16.05
N ASP A 602 0.65 -21.71 -16.36
CA ASP A 602 1.78 -21.58 -15.40
C ASP A 602 2.04 -20.12 -15.06
N GLU A 603 1.99 -19.22 -16.05
CA GLU A 603 2.13 -17.78 -15.83
C GLU A 603 0.96 -17.21 -15.03
N ALA A 604 -0.26 -17.64 -15.35
CA ALA A 604 -1.45 -17.22 -14.61
C ALA A 604 -1.34 -17.58 -13.13
N VAL A 605 -0.86 -18.78 -12.80
CA VAL A 605 -0.60 -19.22 -11.41
C VAL A 605 0.43 -18.32 -10.74
N THR A 606 1.55 -18.05 -11.43
CA THR A 606 2.63 -17.23 -10.85
C THR A 606 2.17 -15.81 -10.53
N ILE A 607 1.47 -15.17 -11.48
CA ILE A 607 0.92 -13.83 -11.30
C ILE A 607 -0.11 -13.82 -10.16
N ALA A 608 -1.04 -14.78 -10.16
CA ALA A 608 -2.07 -14.88 -9.14
C ALA A 608 -1.48 -15.07 -7.73
N ARG A 609 -0.47 -15.94 -7.58
CA ARG A 609 0.24 -16.12 -6.30
C ARG A 609 0.95 -14.86 -5.87
N GLY A 610 1.57 -14.12 -6.79
CA GLY A 610 2.20 -12.83 -6.51
C GLY A 610 1.22 -11.82 -5.91
N VAL A 611 0.00 -11.74 -6.44
CA VAL A 611 -1.07 -10.89 -5.89
C VAL A 611 -1.49 -11.38 -4.50
N LEU A 612 -1.74 -12.69 -4.35
CA LEU A 612 -2.26 -13.26 -3.10
C LEU A 612 -1.25 -13.25 -1.94
N GLY A 613 0.04 -13.17 -2.24
CA GLY A 613 1.13 -13.04 -1.27
C GLY A 613 1.28 -11.63 -0.69
N GLN A 614 0.55 -10.63 -1.19
CA GLN A 614 0.59 -9.28 -0.65
C GLN A 614 -0.29 -9.16 0.59
N GLU A 615 0.26 -8.56 1.65
CA GLU A 615 -0.49 -8.22 2.87
C GLU A 615 -1.38 -6.98 2.64
N ASN A 616 -2.41 -6.81 3.44
CA ASN A 616 -3.31 -5.63 3.48
C ASN A 616 -4.24 -5.43 2.27
N GLN A 617 -4.59 -6.49 1.54
CA GLN A 617 -5.62 -6.41 0.51
C GLN A 617 -7.01 -6.81 1.01
N THR A 618 -8.04 -6.09 0.55
CA THR A 618 -9.43 -6.49 0.83
C THR A 618 -9.78 -7.79 0.12
N LEU A 619 -10.77 -8.50 0.65
CA LEU A 619 -11.25 -9.74 0.05
C LEU A 619 -11.68 -9.53 -1.42
N LEU A 620 -12.34 -8.41 -1.70
CA LEU A 620 -12.79 -8.03 -3.04
C LEU A 620 -11.62 -7.90 -4.04
N MET A 621 -10.52 -7.25 -3.64
CA MET A 621 -9.37 -7.04 -4.51
C MET A 621 -8.61 -8.34 -4.82
N ARG A 622 -8.71 -9.35 -3.96
CA ARG A 622 -8.08 -10.67 -4.15
C ARG A 622 -8.88 -11.61 -5.05
N MET A 623 -10.18 -11.36 -5.25
CA MET A 623 -11.07 -12.30 -5.96
C MET A 623 -10.62 -12.68 -7.38
N PRO A 624 -10.21 -11.75 -8.28
CA PRO A 624 -9.75 -12.14 -9.61
C PRO A 624 -8.58 -13.12 -9.56
N ALA A 625 -7.61 -12.86 -8.68
CA ALA A 625 -6.44 -13.74 -8.52
C ALA A 625 -6.81 -15.11 -7.92
N GLN A 626 -7.74 -15.18 -6.96
CA GLN A 626 -8.21 -16.46 -6.39
C GLN A 626 -8.92 -17.32 -7.45
N ILE A 627 -9.80 -16.73 -8.25
CA ILE A 627 -10.50 -17.42 -9.33
C ILE A 627 -9.51 -17.98 -10.35
N VAL A 628 -8.55 -17.15 -10.77
CA VAL A 628 -7.53 -17.53 -11.76
C VAL A 628 -6.63 -18.64 -11.21
N LEU A 629 -6.18 -18.51 -9.95
CA LEU A 629 -5.37 -19.54 -9.31
C LEU A 629 -6.09 -20.89 -9.30
N ALA A 630 -7.34 -20.92 -8.84
CA ALA A 630 -8.14 -22.14 -8.77
C ALA A 630 -8.30 -22.80 -10.14
N ARG A 631 -8.72 -22.03 -11.15
CA ARG A 631 -8.95 -22.55 -12.52
C ARG A 631 -7.67 -23.00 -13.20
N SER A 632 -6.57 -22.27 -13.02
CA SER A 632 -5.28 -22.62 -13.62
C SER A 632 -4.70 -23.89 -13.00
N LEU A 633 -4.69 -24.00 -11.66
CA LEU A 633 -4.25 -25.23 -10.98
C LEU A 633 -5.09 -26.44 -11.38
N LEU A 634 -6.39 -26.27 -11.54
CA LEU A 634 -7.31 -27.32 -12.00
C LEU A 634 -6.89 -27.83 -13.37
N ARG A 635 -6.65 -26.94 -14.35
CA ARG A 635 -6.27 -27.30 -15.72
C ARG A 635 -4.88 -27.93 -15.81
N LEU A 636 -3.93 -27.44 -15.01
CA LEU A 636 -2.60 -28.04 -14.86
C LEU A 636 -2.64 -29.42 -14.19
N GLY A 637 -3.71 -29.72 -13.44
CA GLY A 637 -3.87 -30.95 -12.68
C GLY A 637 -2.98 -31.00 -11.45
N ASP A 638 -2.79 -29.85 -10.81
CA ASP A 638 -2.06 -29.69 -9.56
C ASP A 638 -2.91 -30.19 -8.37
N ALA A 639 -2.24 -30.77 -7.37
CA ALA A 639 -2.90 -31.32 -6.20
C ALA A 639 -3.64 -30.27 -5.34
N ALA A 640 -3.15 -29.02 -5.37
CA ALA A 640 -3.75 -27.90 -4.61
C ALA A 640 -5.03 -27.32 -5.27
N ALA A 641 -5.42 -27.79 -6.45
CA ALA A 641 -6.54 -27.22 -7.20
C ALA A 641 -7.87 -27.25 -6.42
N GLY A 642 -8.15 -28.37 -5.72
CA GLY A 642 -9.38 -28.52 -4.93
C GLY A 642 -9.45 -27.54 -3.77
N GLU A 643 -8.36 -27.38 -3.05
CA GLU A 643 -8.27 -26.42 -1.94
C GLU A 643 -8.40 -24.97 -2.44
N ALA A 644 -7.69 -24.62 -3.51
CA ALA A 644 -7.77 -23.28 -4.09
C ALA A 644 -9.19 -22.92 -4.57
N LEU A 645 -9.91 -23.88 -5.18
CA LEU A 645 -11.29 -23.68 -5.61
C LEU A 645 -12.23 -23.50 -4.41
N GLN A 646 -12.07 -24.30 -3.37
CA GLN A 646 -12.87 -24.18 -2.14
C GLN A 646 -12.63 -22.83 -1.44
N GLN A 647 -11.38 -22.39 -1.34
CA GLN A 647 -11.05 -21.08 -0.77
C GLN A 647 -11.68 -19.93 -1.58
N ALA A 648 -11.63 -20.00 -2.91
CA ALA A 648 -12.26 -19.01 -3.78
C ALA A 648 -13.78 -18.98 -3.63
N LEU A 649 -14.43 -20.14 -3.51
CA LEU A 649 -15.89 -20.27 -3.28
C LEU A 649 -16.29 -19.64 -1.95
N VAL A 650 -15.60 -19.97 -0.85
CA VAL A 650 -15.87 -19.37 0.48
C VAL A 650 -15.74 -17.84 0.42
N SER A 651 -14.72 -17.35 -0.28
CA SER A 651 -14.54 -15.90 -0.46
C SER A 651 -15.68 -15.27 -1.25
N ALA A 652 -16.09 -15.89 -2.36
CA ALA A 652 -17.18 -15.41 -3.21
C ALA A 652 -18.54 -15.46 -2.51
N GLU A 653 -18.82 -16.50 -1.74
CA GLU A 653 -20.03 -16.62 -0.92
C GLU A 653 -20.10 -15.52 0.15
N LYS A 654 -18.96 -15.20 0.77
CA LYS A 654 -18.88 -14.11 1.74
C LYS A 654 -19.15 -12.74 1.11
N ILE A 655 -18.64 -12.51 -0.11
CA ILE A 655 -18.89 -11.26 -0.85
C ILE A 655 -20.35 -11.19 -1.31
N GLY A 656 -20.94 -12.29 -1.73
CA GLY A 656 -22.35 -12.37 -2.14
C GLY A 656 -22.64 -11.81 -3.53
N GLU A 657 -21.60 -11.62 -4.38
CA GLU A 657 -21.79 -11.13 -5.75
C GLU A 657 -21.87 -12.29 -6.76
N PRO A 658 -22.98 -12.41 -7.52
CA PRO A 658 -23.18 -13.48 -8.50
C PRO A 658 -22.09 -13.57 -9.56
N GLN A 659 -21.47 -12.42 -9.94
CA GLN A 659 -20.42 -12.37 -10.94
C GLN A 659 -19.22 -13.29 -10.63
N TYR A 660 -18.87 -13.48 -9.37
CA TYR A 660 -17.78 -14.37 -8.94
C TYR A 660 -18.26 -15.82 -8.79
N LEU A 661 -19.43 -16.00 -8.16
CA LEU A 661 -20.00 -17.31 -7.92
C LEU A 661 -20.28 -18.06 -9.22
N THR A 662 -20.82 -17.39 -10.25
CA THR A 662 -21.08 -17.99 -11.57
C THR A 662 -19.84 -18.64 -12.15
N VAL A 663 -18.70 -17.92 -12.17
CA VAL A 663 -17.45 -18.42 -12.75
C VAL A 663 -16.90 -19.60 -11.94
N LEU A 664 -17.03 -19.57 -10.62
CA LEU A 664 -16.58 -20.66 -9.75
C LEU A 664 -17.49 -21.89 -9.84
N LYS A 665 -18.80 -21.72 -9.97
CA LYS A 665 -19.73 -22.84 -10.22
C LYS A 665 -19.47 -23.51 -11.59
N ILE A 666 -19.09 -22.74 -12.60
CA ILE A 666 -18.63 -23.30 -13.87
C ILE A 666 -17.33 -24.10 -13.66
N ALA A 667 -16.41 -23.61 -12.83
CA ALA A 667 -15.18 -24.34 -12.52
C ALA A 667 -15.42 -25.63 -11.72
N GLU A 668 -16.45 -25.69 -10.86
CA GLU A 668 -16.87 -26.93 -10.20
C GLU A 668 -17.35 -28.00 -11.20
N ILE A 669 -18.08 -27.59 -12.26
CA ILE A 669 -18.46 -28.52 -13.34
C ILE A 669 -17.22 -29.01 -14.08
N GLU A 670 -16.31 -28.11 -14.44
CA GLU A 670 -15.01 -28.44 -15.08
C GLU A 670 -14.22 -29.44 -14.21
N GLN A 671 -14.11 -29.19 -12.89
CA GLN A 671 -13.43 -30.07 -11.95
C GLN A 671 -14.06 -31.46 -11.92
N SER A 672 -15.39 -31.53 -11.87
CA SER A 672 -16.11 -32.79 -11.86
C SER A 672 -15.89 -33.61 -13.14
N VAL A 673 -15.87 -32.96 -14.31
CA VAL A 673 -15.54 -33.61 -15.59
C VAL A 673 -14.12 -34.19 -15.55
N LEU A 674 -13.16 -33.43 -15.08
CA LEU A 674 -11.75 -33.85 -15.00
C LEU A 674 -11.54 -34.99 -13.98
N ALA A 675 -12.32 -35.02 -12.90
CA ALA A 675 -12.28 -36.06 -11.86
C ALA A 675 -13.12 -37.29 -12.18
N GLY A 676 -14.00 -37.20 -13.19
CA GLY A 676 -14.94 -38.28 -13.53
C GLY A 676 -16.05 -38.45 -12.48
N THR A 677 -16.43 -37.39 -11.77
CA THR A 677 -17.52 -37.37 -10.79
C THR A 677 -18.72 -36.62 -11.34
N SER A 678 -19.95 -36.96 -10.94
CA SER A 678 -21.17 -36.34 -11.48
C SER A 678 -21.99 -35.54 -10.49
N GLU A 679 -21.87 -35.82 -9.20
CA GLU A 679 -22.73 -35.24 -8.16
C GLU A 679 -22.50 -33.73 -8.01
N THR A 680 -21.25 -33.30 -7.83
CA THR A 680 -20.89 -31.87 -7.70
C THR A 680 -21.25 -31.10 -8.97
N ALA A 681 -21.05 -31.70 -10.16
CA ALA A 681 -21.44 -31.09 -11.42
C ALA A 681 -22.94 -30.83 -11.49
N ALA A 682 -23.75 -31.79 -11.06
CA ALA A 682 -25.21 -31.65 -11.05
C ALA A 682 -25.66 -30.53 -10.08
N GLN A 683 -25.10 -30.47 -8.89
CA GLN A 683 -25.40 -29.42 -7.91
C GLN A 683 -25.00 -28.02 -8.42
N ALA A 684 -23.81 -27.87 -8.97
CA ALA A 684 -23.35 -26.61 -9.55
C ALA A 684 -24.23 -26.18 -10.74
N TRP A 685 -24.62 -27.14 -11.58
CA TRP A 685 -25.52 -26.89 -12.70
C TRP A 685 -26.93 -26.49 -12.26
N ASP A 686 -27.50 -27.15 -11.24
CA ASP A 686 -28.82 -26.79 -10.70
C ASP A 686 -28.80 -25.37 -10.11
N TRP A 687 -27.69 -24.96 -9.45
CA TRP A 687 -27.52 -23.60 -8.98
C TRP A 687 -27.47 -22.60 -10.17
N LEU A 688 -26.69 -22.88 -11.20
CA LEU A 688 -26.62 -22.02 -12.41
C LEU A 688 -27.99 -21.92 -13.10
N CYS A 689 -28.74 -23.02 -13.14
CA CYS A 689 -30.10 -23.06 -13.67
C CYS A 689 -31.14 -22.32 -12.81
N SER A 690 -30.84 -22.03 -11.57
CA SER A 690 -31.71 -21.23 -10.68
C SER A 690 -31.61 -19.73 -10.97
N LEU A 691 -30.54 -19.29 -11.60
CA LEU A 691 -30.37 -17.90 -12.03
C LEU A 691 -31.26 -17.59 -13.24
N ASP A 692 -31.72 -16.34 -13.34
CA ASP A 692 -32.35 -15.86 -14.57
C ASP A 692 -31.31 -15.80 -15.71
N PRO A 693 -31.43 -16.56 -16.79
CA PRO A 693 -30.44 -16.56 -17.87
C PRO A 693 -30.21 -15.17 -18.51
N ARG A 694 -31.14 -14.24 -18.35
CA ARG A 694 -31.02 -12.87 -18.87
C ARG A 694 -30.05 -12.01 -18.06
N LEU A 695 -29.69 -12.42 -16.84
CA LEU A 695 -28.72 -11.75 -15.97
C LEU A 695 -27.28 -12.13 -16.33
N LEU A 696 -27.07 -13.27 -17.02
CA LEU A 696 -25.74 -13.71 -17.41
C LEU A 696 -25.31 -13.07 -18.73
N SER A 697 -24.03 -12.69 -18.84
CA SER A 697 -23.49 -12.33 -20.15
C SER A 697 -23.58 -13.51 -21.12
N PRO A 698 -23.68 -13.25 -22.44
CA PRO A 698 -23.70 -14.33 -23.43
C PRO A 698 -22.53 -15.31 -23.29
N ARG A 699 -21.36 -14.80 -22.86
CA ARG A 699 -20.16 -15.62 -22.68
C ARG A 699 -20.23 -16.49 -21.44
N LYS A 700 -20.57 -15.93 -20.27
CA LYS A 700 -20.73 -16.71 -19.01
C LYS A 700 -21.79 -17.82 -19.20
N LEU A 701 -22.93 -17.47 -19.78
CA LEU A 701 -23.97 -18.44 -20.13
C LEU A 701 -23.46 -19.50 -21.11
N GLY A 702 -22.73 -19.06 -22.12
CA GLY A 702 -22.12 -19.95 -23.12
C GLY A 702 -21.15 -20.95 -22.48
N GLU A 703 -20.24 -20.47 -21.60
CA GLU A 703 -19.29 -21.34 -20.92
C GLU A 703 -19.98 -22.33 -19.97
N ALA A 704 -21.03 -21.90 -19.25
CA ALA A 704 -21.84 -22.79 -18.41
C ALA A 704 -22.51 -23.90 -19.25
N MET A 705 -23.12 -23.55 -20.38
CA MET A 705 -23.76 -24.53 -21.27
C MET A 705 -22.74 -25.43 -21.96
N PHE A 706 -21.55 -24.92 -22.28
CA PHE A 706 -20.45 -25.71 -22.83
C PHE A 706 -20.07 -26.82 -21.85
N TRP A 707 -19.78 -26.47 -20.60
CA TRP A 707 -19.37 -27.43 -19.58
C TRP A 707 -20.51 -28.40 -19.21
N ALA A 708 -21.74 -27.89 -19.13
CA ALA A 708 -22.91 -28.78 -18.95
C ALA A 708 -23.04 -29.82 -20.07
N ARG A 709 -22.79 -29.44 -21.35
CA ARG A 709 -22.79 -30.34 -22.50
C ARG A 709 -21.66 -31.38 -22.43
N ILE A 710 -20.43 -30.94 -22.03
CA ILE A 710 -19.30 -31.85 -21.85
C ILE A 710 -19.52 -32.83 -20.68
N ALA A 711 -20.15 -32.37 -19.63
CA ALA A 711 -20.52 -33.19 -18.45
C ALA A 711 -21.78 -34.07 -18.69
N GLU A 712 -22.38 -34.01 -19.86
CA GLU A 712 -23.61 -34.74 -20.24
C GLU A 712 -24.81 -34.42 -19.30
N LEU A 713 -24.85 -33.22 -18.74
CA LEU A 713 -25.94 -32.75 -17.88
C LEU A 713 -27.18 -32.38 -18.72
N PRO A 714 -28.40 -32.48 -18.13
CA PRO A 714 -29.64 -32.17 -18.85
C PRO A 714 -29.70 -30.66 -19.14
N LEU A 715 -29.68 -30.29 -20.42
CA LEU A 715 -29.81 -28.91 -20.86
C LEU A 715 -31.28 -28.47 -20.75
N LYS A 716 -31.55 -27.42 -19.96
CA LYS A 716 -32.88 -26.80 -19.90
C LYS A 716 -33.06 -25.90 -21.13
N SER A 717 -34.21 -26.02 -21.82
CA SER A 717 -34.57 -25.11 -22.93
C SER A 717 -34.75 -23.72 -22.35
N THR A 718 -33.84 -22.79 -22.68
CA THR A 718 -33.91 -21.40 -22.24
C THR A 718 -34.35 -20.53 -23.42
N SER A 719 -35.25 -19.58 -23.18
CA SER A 719 -35.46 -18.41 -24.02
C SER A 719 -34.30 -17.42 -23.86
N ALA A 720 -33.07 -17.92 -24.07
CA ALA A 720 -31.82 -17.29 -23.70
C ALA A 720 -31.38 -16.18 -24.66
N PRO A 721 -30.55 -15.23 -24.23
CA PRO A 721 -29.82 -14.32 -25.12
C PRO A 721 -29.01 -15.12 -26.15
N VAL A 722 -28.62 -14.47 -27.23
CA VAL A 722 -27.88 -15.13 -28.35
C VAL A 722 -26.57 -15.72 -27.80
N LEU A 723 -26.49 -17.07 -27.79
CA LEU A 723 -25.28 -17.77 -27.39
C LEU A 723 -24.13 -17.52 -28.40
N PRO A 724 -22.88 -17.52 -27.93
CA PRO A 724 -21.71 -17.49 -28.81
C PRO A 724 -21.78 -18.61 -29.86
N GLU A 725 -21.41 -18.32 -31.11
CA GLU A 725 -21.50 -19.27 -32.21
C GLU A 725 -20.79 -20.59 -31.93
N PRO A 726 -19.56 -20.65 -31.36
CA PRO A 726 -18.91 -21.92 -31.09
C PRO A 726 -19.70 -22.81 -30.13
N VAL A 727 -20.33 -22.23 -29.12
CA VAL A 727 -21.15 -22.97 -28.15
C VAL A 727 -22.43 -23.49 -28.83
N ARG A 728 -23.09 -22.66 -29.61
CA ARG A 728 -24.29 -23.07 -30.35
C ARG A 728 -23.99 -24.26 -31.27
N LEU A 729 -22.87 -24.21 -32.00
CA LEU A 729 -22.41 -25.32 -32.86
C LEU A 729 -22.17 -26.61 -32.04
N LEU A 730 -21.58 -26.53 -30.86
CA LEU A 730 -21.36 -27.67 -29.99
C LEU A 730 -22.71 -28.30 -29.53
N LEU A 731 -23.64 -27.45 -29.12
CA LEU A 731 -24.98 -27.89 -28.69
C LEU A 731 -25.80 -28.53 -29.79
N GLU A 732 -25.60 -28.09 -31.05
CA GLU A 732 -26.18 -28.70 -32.28
C GLU A 732 -25.49 -30.02 -32.68
N GLY A 733 -24.52 -30.50 -31.90
CA GLY A 733 -23.76 -31.73 -32.22
C GLY A 733 -22.66 -31.53 -33.26
N LYS A 734 -22.36 -30.30 -33.68
CA LYS A 734 -21.35 -29.95 -34.66
C LYS A 734 -19.99 -29.68 -33.99
N ALA A 735 -19.51 -30.61 -33.17
CA ALA A 735 -18.34 -30.43 -32.30
C ALA A 735 -17.07 -30.02 -33.07
N GLU A 736 -16.84 -30.56 -34.27
CA GLU A 736 -15.67 -30.19 -35.09
C GLU A 736 -15.72 -28.73 -35.54
N LYS A 737 -16.89 -28.26 -36.00
CA LYS A 737 -17.06 -26.85 -36.36
C LYS A 737 -16.95 -25.92 -35.15
N ALA A 738 -17.45 -26.36 -33.98
CA ALA A 738 -17.32 -25.64 -32.73
C ALA A 738 -15.84 -25.47 -32.37
N GLY A 739 -15.03 -26.52 -32.47
CA GLY A 739 -13.59 -26.48 -32.22
C GLY A 739 -12.86 -25.46 -33.11
N LEU A 740 -13.14 -25.48 -34.41
CA LEU A 740 -12.56 -24.51 -35.34
C LEU A 740 -13.00 -23.07 -35.04
N ALA A 741 -14.26 -22.87 -34.68
CA ALA A 741 -14.76 -21.54 -34.30
C ALA A 741 -14.13 -21.03 -33.01
N PHE A 742 -13.90 -21.89 -32.00
CA PHE A 742 -13.16 -21.52 -30.77
C PHE A 742 -11.69 -21.15 -31.08
N GLN A 743 -11.03 -21.85 -32.01
CA GLN A 743 -9.66 -21.48 -32.42
C GLN A 743 -9.61 -20.07 -33.06
N MET A 744 -10.61 -19.74 -33.89
CA MET A 744 -10.71 -18.41 -34.48
C MET A 744 -10.88 -17.30 -33.43
N GLU A 745 -11.48 -17.62 -32.28
CA GLU A 745 -11.61 -16.73 -31.14
C GLU A 745 -10.39 -16.83 -30.15
N SER A 746 -9.31 -17.50 -30.54
CA SER A 746 -8.15 -17.75 -29.68
C SER A 746 -8.53 -18.45 -28.36
N SER A 747 -9.50 -19.35 -28.37
CA SER A 747 -9.98 -20.15 -27.22
C SER A 747 -9.53 -21.61 -27.34
N ASP A 748 -8.21 -21.82 -27.44
CA ASP A 748 -7.62 -23.14 -27.74
C ASP A 748 -7.99 -24.23 -26.73
N TYR A 749 -8.20 -23.86 -25.45
CA TYR A 749 -8.63 -24.84 -24.45
C TYR A 749 -10.02 -25.39 -24.72
N LEU A 750 -11.00 -24.53 -25.02
CA LEU A 750 -12.37 -24.97 -25.39
C LEU A 750 -12.42 -25.63 -26.78
N ALA A 751 -11.55 -25.19 -27.70
CA ALA A 751 -11.37 -25.86 -29.00
C ALA A 751 -10.92 -27.30 -28.80
N ALA A 752 -9.91 -27.57 -28.01
CA ALA A 752 -9.40 -28.91 -27.71
C ALA A 752 -10.48 -29.82 -27.11
N TRP A 753 -11.29 -29.30 -26.17
CA TRP A 753 -12.43 -30.06 -25.63
C TRP A 753 -13.49 -30.35 -26.68
N SER A 754 -13.76 -29.41 -27.58
CA SER A 754 -14.70 -29.61 -28.68
C SER A 754 -14.19 -30.66 -29.66
N PHE A 755 -12.90 -30.65 -30.00
CA PHE A 755 -12.28 -31.70 -30.82
C PHE A 755 -12.31 -33.07 -30.13
N ALA A 756 -12.06 -33.11 -28.83
CA ALA A 756 -12.16 -34.34 -28.05
C ALA A 756 -13.58 -34.93 -28.09
N ALA A 757 -14.61 -34.07 -28.08
CA ALA A 757 -16.00 -34.49 -28.17
C ALA A 757 -16.40 -35.13 -29.51
N THR A 758 -15.59 -35.01 -30.58
CA THR A 758 -15.85 -35.63 -31.89
C THR A 758 -15.61 -37.13 -31.90
N GLY A 759 -14.74 -37.65 -31.04
CA GLY A 759 -14.29 -39.04 -31.06
C GLY A 759 -13.45 -39.47 -32.27
N LYS A 760 -13.15 -38.54 -33.21
CA LYS A 760 -12.35 -38.82 -34.41
C LYS A 760 -10.88 -38.87 -34.10
N ALA A 761 -10.12 -39.87 -34.55
CA ALA A 761 -8.70 -40.09 -34.21
C ALA A 761 -7.81 -38.85 -34.51
N GLU A 762 -7.99 -38.23 -35.67
CA GLU A 762 -7.25 -37.02 -36.06
C GLU A 762 -7.52 -35.84 -35.11
N ARG A 763 -8.79 -35.64 -34.74
CA ARG A 763 -9.20 -34.55 -33.81
C ARG A 763 -8.79 -34.83 -32.37
N LEU A 764 -8.72 -36.09 -31.95
CA LEU A 764 -8.19 -36.49 -30.66
C LEU A 764 -6.67 -36.20 -30.55
N GLN A 765 -5.92 -36.40 -31.63
CA GLN A 765 -4.50 -36.03 -31.67
C GLN A 765 -4.31 -34.50 -31.58
N GLU A 766 -5.11 -33.76 -32.35
CA GLU A 766 -5.08 -32.28 -32.30
C GLU A 766 -5.47 -31.76 -30.91
N ALA A 767 -6.48 -32.34 -30.27
CA ALA A 767 -6.86 -32.00 -28.89
C ALA A 767 -5.73 -32.28 -27.91
N ASP A 768 -5.06 -33.44 -27.99
CA ASP A 768 -3.89 -33.75 -27.14
C ASP A 768 -2.74 -32.77 -27.36
N GLU A 769 -2.51 -32.33 -28.58
CA GLU A 769 -1.44 -31.40 -28.94
C GLU A 769 -1.73 -29.99 -28.37
N LEU A 770 -2.97 -29.51 -28.50
CA LEU A 770 -3.42 -28.23 -27.86
C LEU A 770 -3.34 -28.31 -26.36
N PHE A 771 -3.82 -29.38 -25.72
CA PHE A 771 -3.68 -29.53 -24.26
C PHE A 771 -2.21 -29.61 -23.82
N ARG A 772 -1.35 -30.25 -24.65
CA ARG A 772 0.10 -30.34 -24.38
C ARG A 772 0.77 -28.98 -24.46
N SER A 773 0.47 -28.17 -25.47
CA SER A 773 1.07 -26.83 -25.62
C SER A 773 0.74 -25.89 -24.47
N MET A 774 -0.45 -26.00 -23.89
CA MET A 774 -0.91 -25.23 -22.75
C MET A 774 -0.51 -25.83 -21.36
N GLY A 775 0.12 -27.02 -21.33
CA GLY A 775 0.38 -27.70 -20.07
C GLY A 775 -0.86 -28.30 -19.38
N ALA A 776 -2.01 -28.42 -20.05
CA ALA A 776 -3.28 -28.88 -19.52
C ALA A 776 -3.27 -30.38 -19.18
N MET A 777 -2.50 -30.76 -18.16
CA MET A 777 -2.25 -32.17 -17.82
C MET A 777 -3.49 -32.91 -17.30
N ALA A 778 -4.41 -32.19 -16.65
CA ALA A 778 -5.68 -32.78 -16.20
C ALA A 778 -6.53 -33.22 -17.40
N ALA A 779 -6.72 -32.35 -18.38
CA ALA A 779 -7.46 -32.64 -19.59
C ALA A 779 -6.78 -33.76 -20.44
N ARG A 780 -5.44 -33.76 -20.50
CA ARG A 780 -4.69 -34.85 -21.17
C ARG A 780 -4.89 -36.23 -20.50
N ARG A 781 -4.93 -36.27 -19.15
CA ARG A 781 -5.24 -37.50 -18.42
C ARG A 781 -6.65 -37.96 -18.66
N TRP A 782 -7.61 -37.02 -18.61
CA TRP A 782 -9.03 -37.30 -18.90
C TRP A 782 -9.20 -37.82 -20.32
N LEU A 783 -8.58 -37.19 -21.32
CA LEU A 783 -8.68 -37.64 -22.72
C LEU A 783 -8.24 -39.12 -22.90
N ARG A 784 -7.15 -39.51 -22.20
CA ARG A 784 -6.61 -40.90 -22.28
C ARG A 784 -7.37 -41.93 -21.48
N SER A 785 -8.15 -41.49 -20.51
CA SER A 785 -9.01 -42.42 -19.71
C SER A 785 -10.27 -42.86 -20.47
N ARG A 786 -10.58 -42.23 -21.60
CA ARG A 786 -11.80 -42.57 -22.39
C ARG A 786 -11.59 -43.86 -23.15
N GLU A 787 -12.65 -44.70 -23.21
CA GLU A 787 -12.69 -45.91 -24.02
C GLU A 787 -12.52 -45.57 -25.50
N GLY A 788 -11.75 -46.39 -26.23
CA GLY A 788 -11.53 -46.24 -27.69
C GLY A 788 -10.47 -45.23 -28.07
N VAL A 789 -9.85 -44.50 -27.16
CA VAL A 789 -8.73 -43.57 -27.44
C VAL A 789 -7.42 -44.35 -27.42
N SER A 790 -6.86 -44.64 -28.61
CA SER A 790 -5.55 -45.32 -28.77
C SER A 790 -4.66 -44.52 -29.73
N GLY A 791 -3.33 -44.75 -29.63
CA GLY A 791 -2.37 -44.15 -30.55
C GLY A 791 -1.86 -42.74 -30.17
N LEU A 792 -2.28 -42.18 -29.03
CA LEU A 792 -1.73 -40.91 -28.53
C LEU A 792 -0.28 -41.12 -28.03
N PRO A 793 0.65 -40.17 -28.27
CA PRO A 793 2.02 -40.27 -27.80
C PRO A 793 2.07 -40.34 -26.28
N PRO A 794 3.02 -41.07 -25.64
CA PRO A 794 3.07 -41.21 -24.20
C PRO A 794 3.23 -39.84 -23.49
N LEU A 795 2.71 -39.76 -22.28
CA LEU A 795 2.94 -38.56 -21.45
C LEU A 795 4.44 -38.42 -21.15
N GLN A 796 5.09 -37.46 -21.78
CA GLN A 796 6.45 -37.11 -21.44
C GLN A 796 6.49 -36.49 -20.06
N ARG A 797 7.54 -36.82 -19.28
CA ARG A 797 7.82 -36.07 -18.04
C ARG A 797 8.06 -34.63 -18.46
N GLY A 798 7.19 -33.74 -18.01
CA GLY A 798 7.32 -32.29 -18.25
C GLY A 798 8.58 -31.70 -17.61
N PRO A 799 8.89 -30.44 -17.90
CA PRO A 799 9.97 -29.70 -17.22
C PRO A 799 9.82 -29.78 -15.69
N TYR A 800 10.93 -29.64 -14.97
CA TYR A 800 10.92 -29.64 -13.50
C TYR A 800 9.87 -28.66 -12.96
N LYS A 801 9.25 -28.99 -11.81
CA LYS A 801 8.20 -28.21 -11.16
C LYS A 801 8.61 -26.72 -10.99
N SER A 802 9.88 -26.48 -10.61
CA SER A 802 10.44 -25.13 -10.48
C SER A 802 10.49 -24.32 -11.78
N SER A 803 10.70 -24.96 -12.93
CA SER A 803 10.68 -24.27 -14.23
C SER A 803 9.27 -24.02 -14.74
N ARG A 804 8.31 -24.84 -14.32
CA ARG A 804 6.89 -24.67 -14.68
C ARG A 804 6.22 -23.54 -13.91
N ASN A 805 6.66 -23.29 -12.69
CA ASN A 805 6.07 -22.27 -11.81
C ASN A 805 6.59 -20.86 -12.10
N HIS A 806 7.56 -20.72 -13.03
CA HIS A 806 8.10 -19.42 -13.40
C HIS A 806 7.54 -18.93 -14.74
N PRO A 807 7.02 -17.67 -14.85
CA PRO A 807 6.34 -17.17 -16.07
C PRO A 807 7.21 -17.29 -17.34
N TYR A 808 8.50 -17.18 -17.19
CA TYR A 808 9.47 -17.24 -18.29
C TYR A 808 10.26 -18.56 -18.33
N GLY A 809 9.81 -19.58 -17.61
CA GLY A 809 10.46 -20.91 -17.59
C GLY A 809 11.86 -20.92 -16.98
N LEU A 810 12.15 -20.02 -16.04
CA LEU A 810 13.42 -20.01 -15.32
C LEU A 810 13.50 -21.22 -14.38
N THR A 811 14.65 -21.93 -14.43
CA THR A 811 14.93 -23.00 -13.48
C THR A 811 15.18 -22.44 -12.08
N ALA A 812 15.07 -23.26 -11.02
CA ALA A 812 15.34 -22.82 -9.65
C ALA A 812 16.71 -22.11 -9.50
N LYS A 813 17.75 -22.61 -10.18
CA LYS A 813 19.07 -21.99 -10.17
C LYS A 813 19.09 -20.62 -10.87
N GLU A 814 18.38 -20.51 -11.99
CA GLU A 814 18.23 -19.22 -12.70
C GLU A 814 17.41 -18.23 -11.88
N GLN A 815 16.38 -18.67 -11.17
CA GLN A 815 15.59 -17.82 -10.25
C GLN A 815 16.45 -17.29 -9.11
N THR A 816 17.29 -18.13 -8.50
CA THR A 816 18.26 -17.70 -7.47
C THR A 816 19.26 -16.68 -8.03
N VAL A 817 19.78 -16.90 -9.24
CA VAL A 817 20.68 -15.96 -9.90
C VAL A 817 19.95 -14.67 -10.28
N LEU A 818 18.70 -14.73 -10.75
CA LEU A 818 17.87 -13.57 -11.07
C LEU A 818 17.65 -12.70 -9.83
N ARG A 819 17.33 -13.30 -8.68
CA ARG A 819 17.14 -12.57 -7.42
C ARG A 819 18.38 -11.75 -7.06
N LEU A 820 19.53 -12.41 -7.02
CA LEU A 820 20.81 -11.74 -6.74
C LEU A 820 21.18 -10.69 -7.80
N LEU A 821 20.76 -10.89 -9.05
CA LEU A 821 20.97 -9.94 -10.15
C LEU A 821 20.11 -8.69 -9.95
N VAL A 822 18.85 -8.85 -9.55
CA VAL A 822 17.92 -7.75 -9.27
C VAL A 822 18.33 -6.99 -8.00
N GLU A 823 18.95 -7.66 -7.03
CA GLU A 823 19.59 -7.02 -5.88
C GLU A 823 20.83 -6.18 -6.25
N GLY A 824 21.24 -6.16 -7.51
CA GLY A 824 22.34 -5.34 -8.00
C GLY A 824 23.72 -5.99 -7.90
N ASN A 825 23.83 -7.28 -7.50
CA ASN A 825 25.09 -7.98 -7.36
C ASN A 825 25.79 -8.19 -8.71
N SER A 826 27.10 -7.97 -8.78
CA SER A 826 27.90 -8.30 -9.97
C SER A 826 28.00 -9.81 -10.18
N ASN A 827 28.29 -10.24 -11.43
CA ASN A 827 28.49 -11.69 -11.69
C ASN A 827 29.59 -12.31 -10.80
N ALA A 828 30.56 -11.52 -10.40
CA ALA A 828 31.62 -11.98 -9.48
C ALA A 828 31.10 -12.18 -8.07
N ALA A 829 30.30 -11.21 -7.56
CA ALA A 829 29.67 -11.32 -6.25
C ALA A 829 28.63 -12.47 -6.20
N ILE A 830 27.82 -12.65 -7.25
CA ILE A 830 26.90 -13.78 -7.36
C ILE A 830 27.65 -15.12 -7.36
N ALA A 831 28.80 -15.19 -8.07
CA ALA A 831 29.61 -16.38 -8.12
C ALA A 831 30.18 -16.73 -6.74
N GLU A 832 30.63 -15.76 -5.99
CA GLU A 832 31.10 -15.89 -4.61
C GLU A 832 29.97 -16.35 -3.68
N THR A 833 28.84 -15.64 -3.69
CA THR A 833 27.67 -15.97 -2.84
C THR A 833 27.16 -17.39 -3.07
N LEU A 834 27.10 -17.84 -4.33
CA LEU A 834 26.58 -19.15 -4.68
C LEU A 834 27.69 -20.24 -4.73
N SER A 835 28.94 -19.94 -4.37
CA SER A 835 30.08 -20.83 -4.45
C SER A 835 30.21 -21.50 -5.84
N ARG A 836 30.10 -20.72 -6.91
CA ARG A 836 30.14 -21.17 -8.31
C ARG A 836 31.22 -20.42 -9.11
N SER A 837 31.60 -20.96 -10.28
CA SER A 837 32.52 -20.26 -11.16
C SER A 837 31.82 -19.04 -11.80
N ARG A 838 32.56 -17.94 -12.00
CA ARG A 838 32.06 -16.75 -12.70
C ARG A 838 31.47 -17.09 -14.07
N ARG A 839 32.11 -18.04 -14.82
CA ARG A 839 31.64 -18.52 -16.11
C ARG A 839 30.27 -19.22 -16.02
N THR A 840 30.01 -19.95 -14.92
CA THR A 840 28.73 -20.58 -14.68
C THR A 840 27.63 -19.53 -14.49
N ILE A 841 27.91 -18.46 -13.73
CA ILE A 841 26.98 -17.36 -13.52
C ILE A 841 26.73 -16.57 -14.81
N GLU A 842 27.78 -16.30 -15.60
CA GLU A 842 27.62 -15.65 -16.91
C GLU A 842 26.71 -16.45 -17.86
N ASN A 843 26.79 -17.78 -17.84
CA ASN A 843 25.89 -18.66 -18.60
C ASN A 843 24.43 -18.56 -18.08
N HIS A 844 24.22 -18.57 -16.75
CA HIS A 844 22.88 -18.38 -16.17
C HIS A 844 22.32 -17.02 -16.50
N VAL A 845 23.10 -15.94 -16.39
CA VAL A 845 22.67 -14.58 -16.74
C VAL A 845 22.28 -14.50 -18.23
N SER A 846 23.09 -15.08 -19.13
CA SER A 846 22.77 -15.13 -20.57
C SER A 846 21.46 -15.89 -20.84
N SER A 847 21.24 -17.00 -20.13
CA SER A 847 20.00 -17.78 -20.23
C SER A 847 18.80 -16.98 -19.70
N ILE A 848 18.96 -16.27 -18.58
CA ILE A 848 17.93 -15.40 -18.01
C ILE A 848 17.57 -14.27 -19.00
N LEU A 849 18.56 -13.57 -19.54
CA LEU A 849 18.33 -12.50 -20.54
C LEU A 849 17.55 -13.03 -21.75
N SER A 850 17.96 -14.22 -22.27
CA SER A 850 17.26 -14.85 -23.40
C SER A 850 15.82 -15.21 -23.07
N LYS A 851 15.57 -15.82 -21.89
CA LYS A 851 14.22 -16.26 -21.47
C LYS A 851 13.31 -15.08 -21.14
N LEU A 852 13.85 -14.02 -20.56
CA LEU A 852 13.13 -12.77 -20.30
C LEU A 852 13.02 -11.87 -21.55
N GLN A 853 13.67 -12.22 -22.65
CA GLN A 853 13.78 -11.40 -23.86
C GLN A 853 14.33 -9.99 -23.57
N ALA A 854 15.20 -9.88 -22.59
CA ALA A 854 15.84 -8.64 -22.18
C ALA A 854 17.20 -8.46 -22.90
N LYS A 855 17.49 -7.24 -23.35
CA LYS A 855 18.73 -6.91 -24.07
C LYS A 855 19.94 -6.94 -23.16
N ASP A 856 19.76 -6.48 -21.93
CA ASP A 856 20.81 -6.39 -20.92
C ASP A 856 20.23 -6.48 -19.49
N ARG A 857 21.14 -6.44 -18.50
CA ARG A 857 20.75 -6.52 -17.10
C ARG A 857 19.96 -5.30 -16.60
N VAL A 858 20.11 -4.14 -17.24
CA VAL A 858 19.36 -2.92 -16.87
C VAL A 858 17.91 -3.10 -17.25
N GLU A 859 17.65 -3.70 -18.42
CA GLU A 859 16.29 -4.02 -18.86
C GLU A 859 15.63 -5.07 -17.93
N VAL A 860 16.39 -6.05 -17.42
CA VAL A 860 15.90 -6.99 -16.39
C VAL A 860 15.52 -6.27 -15.10
N LEU A 861 16.34 -5.31 -14.66
CA LEU A 861 16.05 -4.49 -13.48
C LEU A 861 14.80 -3.63 -13.65
N LEU A 862 14.66 -2.97 -14.79
CA LEU A 862 13.48 -2.16 -15.11
C LEU A 862 12.22 -3.03 -15.17
N ARG A 863 12.34 -4.21 -15.80
CA ARG A 863 11.24 -5.15 -15.92
C ARG A 863 10.83 -5.75 -14.59
N SER A 864 11.75 -6.00 -13.67
CA SER A 864 11.42 -6.47 -12.32
C SER A 864 10.65 -5.43 -11.48
N GLN A 865 10.71 -4.17 -11.83
CA GLN A 865 9.91 -3.10 -11.22
C GLN A 865 8.49 -3.05 -11.77
N SER A 866 8.32 -3.24 -13.07
CA SER A 866 7.00 -3.29 -13.72
C SER A 866 6.32 -4.66 -13.63
N GLU A 867 7.08 -5.72 -13.41
CA GLU A 867 6.64 -7.10 -13.31
C GLU A 867 7.24 -7.78 -12.06
N PRO A 868 6.81 -7.39 -10.84
CA PRO A 868 7.42 -7.93 -9.60
C PRO A 868 7.37 -9.46 -9.48
N TRP A 869 6.41 -10.10 -10.14
CA TRP A 869 6.21 -11.55 -10.17
C TRP A 869 7.31 -12.33 -10.94
N ILE A 870 8.24 -11.68 -11.65
CA ILE A 870 9.37 -12.37 -12.27
C ILE A 870 10.43 -12.79 -11.23
N VAL A 871 10.37 -12.23 -10.00
CA VAL A 871 11.22 -12.60 -8.89
C VAL A 871 10.39 -13.36 -7.85
N VAL A 872 10.40 -14.67 -7.90
CA VAL A 872 9.62 -15.53 -6.99
C VAL A 872 10.33 -15.59 -5.63
N ALA A 873 9.58 -15.41 -4.51
CA ALA A 873 10.08 -15.61 -3.16
C ALA A 873 10.39 -17.10 -2.89
N GLU A 874 11.36 -17.42 -2.03
CA GLU A 874 11.60 -18.79 -1.59
C GLU A 874 10.43 -19.24 -0.68
N ASP A 875 9.74 -20.34 -1.07
CA ASP A 875 8.94 -21.11 -0.14
C ASP A 875 9.91 -21.79 0.85
N GLU A 876 9.76 -21.54 2.15
CA GLU A 876 10.58 -22.14 3.23
C GLU A 876 10.49 -23.67 3.31
N THR A 877 9.71 -24.33 2.47
CA THR A 877 9.44 -25.77 2.52
C THR A 877 10.33 -26.65 1.65
N ASP A 878 11.22 -26.10 0.82
CA ASP A 878 12.06 -26.91 -0.11
C ASP A 878 13.50 -27.19 0.40
N VAL A 879 13.87 -26.88 1.66
CA VAL A 879 15.25 -27.05 2.18
C VAL A 879 15.51 -28.45 2.78
N GLU A 880 14.51 -29.31 2.94
CA GLU A 880 14.66 -30.58 3.69
C GLU A 880 14.80 -31.89 2.85
N ILE A 881 14.94 -31.87 1.53
CA ILE A 881 14.98 -33.13 0.75
C ILE A 881 16.24 -33.28 -0.13
N GLU A 882 17.42 -32.87 0.29
CA GLU A 882 18.69 -33.20 -0.47
C GLU A 882 19.81 -33.84 0.37
N TYR A 883 19.52 -34.33 1.58
CA TYR A 883 20.55 -35.05 2.37
C TYR A 883 20.16 -36.50 2.77
N SER A 884 19.62 -37.30 1.85
CA SER A 884 19.51 -38.74 2.09
C SER A 884 19.50 -39.59 0.81
N SER A 885 20.59 -39.55 0.02
CA SER A 885 20.84 -40.56 -1.00
C SER A 885 22.32 -40.67 -1.33
N HIS A 886 23.14 -40.92 -0.30
CA HIS A 886 24.41 -41.58 -0.46
C HIS A 886 24.65 -42.43 0.77
N GLU A 887 24.00 -43.60 0.83
CA GLU A 887 24.43 -44.84 1.47
C GLU A 887 23.40 -45.94 1.10
N ASN A 888 23.65 -46.62 -0.02
CA ASN A 888 23.58 -48.03 -0.29
C ASN A 888 23.63 -48.29 -1.80
#